data_b79770de6291d8ec796f73eec8dc0cf5
#
_entry.id   b79770de6291d8ec796f73eec8dc0cf5
#
_cell.length_a   1.000
_cell.length_b   1.000
_cell.length_c   1.000
_cell.angle_alpha   90.00
_cell.angle_beta   90.00
_cell.angle_gamma   90.00
#
_symmetry.space_group_name_H-M   'P 1'
#
loop_
_entity.id
_entity.type
_entity.pdbx_description
1 polymer ?
#
loop_
_entity_poly.entity_id
_entity_poly.type
_entity_poly.pdbx_seq_one_letter_code
_entity_poly.pdbx_strand_id
1 'polypeptide(L)'
;MQIFSYLCTNFRYNAMKNWKILLMAMISLLAAGCAGKGEWRSTKDQDKAPVTKPEITIEGGRLTAEGLWAMGRIGTAVADPETGRIAYTVSYYSVAENRSTTWIRICEPSAISNQPSEDGLRVIDEFVGSDPAWYGNSGVLAYMRGGKVYLRQDGKDKAISINDERIKNGELEGFLMSPDRKKIILVQQVKTVASTADKYPDLPLATGHMHEDLMYKHWDEWTESAPQPFLCDLEVETEGEFVSEARIQNPKNLLEGTKYECPMKPFGGVEQLAWSPDSKQIAYTCRKKTGLDYAISTNSDIYLAKGERLEANGEGSEANDINLTEGNMGYDQNPSYSPNGEWIAWLSMERDGYESDENRLMIRNTTTGEQRWLTKTLDSNVEEYLWMDDTTLLYTAVWEGTIQLYRVTLDGTTQKLTEGQHDLTLADVCDGQAYVLRHSMREANEIYRLPVTGDGLAGASEHSDNLVQLTHENKNIYDQVEMGRVEPRWLKTTDGKRMLTWVIYPPQFDSTKTYPTLLYCEGGPQSPVSQFWSYRWNFMMMAAHDYIIVAPNRRGLPGFGKEWNEEISGDYGGQCMRDLLAAIDQMKKEPYVDETRLGCVGASFGGYSVYWLAGHHDGRFKAFIAHDGIFNLEMQYLETEEKWFANWDMGGAYWEKNNKIAQRTFQNSPHRFVDKWDTPILCIHGEKDYRILANQAMAAFDAAKMRGVPAELLIFPDENHWVLSPQNGILWQRTFFEWLDRWLKAN
;
A
#
# COMPACT_ATOMS: atom_id res chain seq x y z
N MET A 1 32.50 -39.15 -10.08
CA MET A 1 31.59 -38.81 -11.20
C MET A 1 30.28 -39.61 -11.10
N GLN A 2 29.71 -39.73 -9.90
CA GLN A 2 28.42 -40.45 -9.64
C GLN A 2 27.68 -39.93 -8.39
N ILE A 3 27.92 -38.70 -7.95
CA ILE A 3 27.19 -38.05 -6.82
C ILE A 3 26.46 -36.76 -7.25
N PHE A 4 26.53 -36.37 -8.54
CA PHE A 4 25.86 -35.16 -9.06
C PHE A 4 24.52 -35.43 -9.78
N SER A 5 24.03 -36.68 -9.75
CA SER A 5 22.84 -37.08 -10.52
C SER A 5 21.58 -37.28 -9.67
N TYR A 6 21.59 -37.02 -8.36
CA TYR A 6 20.43 -37.31 -7.49
C TYR A 6 19.72 -36.08 -6.88
N LEU A 7 20.17 -34.89 -7.20
CA LEU A 7 19.60 -33.64 -6.66
C LEU A 7 18.91 -32.72 -7.70
N CYS A 8 18.78 -33.13 -8.95
CA CYS A 8 18.20 -32.31 -10.02
C CYS A 8 16.83 -32.75 -10.51
N THR A 9 16.09 -33.61 -9.81
CA THR A 9 14.84 -34.13 -10.38
C THR A 9 13.55 -33.83 -9.62
N ASN A 10 13.54 -32.92 -8.62
CA ASN A 10 12.30 -32.61 -7.91
C ASN A 10 12.06 -31.10 -7.62
N PHE A 11 12.68 -30.19 -8.37
CA PHE A 11 12.34 -28.76 -8.32
C PHE A 11 11.84 -28.28 -9.69
N ARG A 12 10.71 -28.76 -10.13
CA ARG A 12 10.00 -28.19 -11.29
C ARG A 12 8.50 -28.25 -11.11
N TYR A 13 7.89 -27.11 -11.40
CA TYR A 13 6.45 -26.83 -11.44
C TYR A 13 5.79 -26.54 -10.08
N ASN A 14 5.72 -25.26 -9.72
CA ASN A 14 4.56 -24.54 -9.18
C ASN A 14 4.97 -23.23 -8.48
N ALA A 15 5.77 -22.40 -9.13
CA ALA A 15 6.09 -21.06 -8.64
C ALA A 15 5.60 -19.99 -9.62
N MET A 16 4.35 -20.09 -10.07
CA MET A 16 3.70 -19.03 -10.82
C MET A 16 2.19 -19.14 -10.62
N LYS A 17 1.67 -18.49 -9.62
CA LYS A 17 0.31 -17.97 -9.55
C LYS A 17 0.00 -17.43 -8.15
N ASN A 18 -0.36 -16.19 -8.12
CA ASN A 18 -1.01 -15.39 -7.08
C ASN A 18 -0.15 -14.31 -6.43
N TRP A 19 0.01 -13.24 -7.17
CA TRP A 19 0.44 -11.96 -6.61
C TRP A 19 -0.58 -10.91 -7.01
N LYS A 20 -1.34 -10.47 -6.05
CA LYS A 20 -2.24 -9.34 -6.23
C LYS A 20 -2.42 -8.54 -4.98
N ILE A 21 -2.40 -7.26 -5.24
CA ILE A 21 -2.91 -6.15 -4.46
C ILE A 21 -1.97 -5.63 -3.42
N LEU A 22 -1.39 -4.49 -3.74
CA LEU A 22 -1.01 -3.44 -2.79
C LEU A 22 -0.50 -2.23 -3.53
N LEU A 23 -1.32 -1.24 -3.66
CA LEU A 23 -0.98 0.18 -3.47
C LEU A 23 -2.07 1.11 -3.98
N MET A 24 -2.98 1.39 -3.16
CA MET A 24 -3.51 2.74 -3.11
C MET A 24 -2.90 3.38 -1.90
N ALA A 25 -1.84 4.01 -2.06
CA ALA A 25 -1.15 4.84 -1.10
C ALA A 25 0.33 4.52 -1.06
N MET A 26 1.06 5.01 -2.03
CA MET A 26 2.47 5.28 -1.76
C MET A 26 2.62 6.26 -0.59
N ILE A 27 1.53 6.86 -0.16
CA ILE A 27 1.50 7.85 0.91
C ILE A 27 0.89 7.30 2.20
N SER A 28 -0.11 6.41 2.17
CA SER A 28 -0.70 5.81 3.38
C SER A 28 -0.24 4.39 3.68
N LEU A 29 0.46 3.72 2.79
CA LEU A 29 0.84 2.29 2.93
C LEU A 29 2.19 2.02 3.55
N LEU A 30 2.97 3.03 3.87
CA LEU A 30 4.00 2.86 4.90
C LEU A 30 3.34 2.72 6.28
N ALA A 31 2.10 3.14 6.44
CA ALA A 31 1.38 3.15 7.68
C ALA A 31 0.39 1.99 7.86
N ALA A 32 -0.38 1.63 6.87
CA ALA A 32 -1.18 0.42 6.95
C ALA A 32 -0.23 -0.77 6.75
N GLY A 33 0.23 -1.33 7.84
CA GLY A 33 0.92 -2.61 7.80
C GLY A 33 0.07 -3.58 7.01
N CYS A 34 0.58 -3.98 5.87
CA CYS A 34 0.07 -4.96 4.94
C CYS A 34 -1.11 -5.79 5.48
N ALA A 35 -2.32 -5.27 5.44
CA ALA A 35 -3.47 -6.11 5.26
C ALA A 35 -3.42 -6.51 3.79
N GLY A 36 -2.47 -7.39 3.49
CA GLY A 36 -2.23 -7.84 2.14
C GLY A 36 -3.44 -8.58 1.64
N LYS A 37 -4.10 -8.06 0.65
CA LYS A 37 -4.86 -8.87 -0.27
C LYS A 37 -3.84 -9.67 -1.09
N GLY A 38 -3.33 -10.74 -0.57
CA GLY A 38 -2.38 -11.62 -1.23
C GLY A 38 -2.31 -12.94 -0.49
N GLU A 39 -3.21 -13.86 -0.80
CA GLU A 39 -3.02 -15.23 -0.38
C GLU A 39 -1.83 -15.80 -1.15
N TRP A 40 -0.71 -16.02 -0.45
CA TRP A 40 0.29 -16.98 -0.86
C TRP A 40 -0.33 -18.37 -0.86
N ARG A 41 -0.98 -18.76 -1.95
CA ARG A 41 -1.42 -20.14 -2.13
C ARG A 41 -0.63 -20.81 -3.24
N SER A 42 0.34 -21.59 -2.83
CA SER A 42 0.74 -22.74 -3.63
C SER A 42 -0.47 -23.67 -3.74
N THR A 43 -0.69 -24.28 -4.88
CA THR A 43 -1.73 -25.32 -5.06
C THR A 43 -1.62 -26.47 -4.06
N LYS A 44 -0.51 -26.58 -3.33
CA LYS A 44 -0.26 -27.52 -2.22
C LYS A 44 -0.88 -27.10 -0.88
N ASP A 45 -1.35 -25.86 -0.74
CA ASP A 45 -1.90 -25.36 0.53
C ASP A 45 -3.42 -25.47 0.64
N GLN A 46 -4.12 -25.83 -0.43
CA GLN A 46 -5.58 -25.96 -0.43
C GLN A 46 -6.10 -27.06 0.52
N ASP A 47 -5.28 -28.04 0.85
CA ASP A 47 -5.63 -29.15 1.75
C ASP A 47 -5.25 -28.89 3.22
N LYS A 48 -4.57 -27.78 3.54
CA LYS A 48 -4.18 -27.45 4.90
C LYS A 48 -5.32 -26.75 5.65
N ALA A 49 -5.45 -27.03 6.95
CA ALA A 49 -6.37 -26.30 7.82
C ALA A 49 -6.05 -24.79 7.77
N PRO A 50 -7.07 -23.91 7.78
CA PRO A 50 -6.85 -22.47 7.81
C PRO A 50 -6.01 -22.05 9.03
N VAL A 51 -5.14 -21.05 8.86
CA VAL A 51 -4.41 -20.42 9.97
C VAL A 51 -5.42 -19.64 10.80
N THR A 52 -5.47 -19.94 12.08
CA THR A 52 -6.29 -19.23 13.07
C THR A 52 -5.43 -18.25 13.87
N LYS A 53 -6.07 -17.41 14.70
CA LYS A 53 -5.37 -16.46 15.57
C LYS A 53 -4.33 -17.18 16.42
N PRO A 54 -3.03 -16.80 16.32
CA PRO A 54 -2.00 -17.43 17.14
C PRO A 54 -2.16 -17.07 18.62
N GLU A 55 -1.98 -18.06 19.48
CA GLU A 55 -1.80 -17.83 20.91
C GLU A 55 -0.32 -17.60 21.21
N ILE A 56 0.00 -16.54 21.91
CA ILE A 56 1.38 -16.19 22.27
C ILE A 56 1.44 -15.65 23.70
N THR A 57 2.51 -16.03 24.42
CA THR A 57 2.89 -15.42 25.69
C THR A 57 4.17 -14.61 25.47
N ILE A 58 4.16 -13.33 25.85
CA ILE A 58 5.30 -12.42 25.71
C ILE A 58 5.91 -12.23 27.09
N GLU A 59 7.10 -12.79 27.28
CA GLU A 59 7.85 -12.59 28.50
C GLU A 59 8.56 -11.22 28.53
N GLY A 60 8.70 -10.62 29.71
CA GLY A 60 9.44 -9.40 29.92
C GLY A 60 8.73 -8.10 29.52
N GLY A 61 7.46 -8.17 29.07
CA GLY A 61 6.62 -6.99 28.83
C GLY A 61 7.06 -6.11 27.66
N ARG A 62 7.84 -6.64 26.71
CA ARG A 62 8.34 -5.93 25.53
C ARG A 62 7.89 -6.61 24.26
N LEU A 63 7.52 -5.84 23.24
CA LEU A 63 7.13 -6.38 21.94
C LEU A 63 8.30 -7.17 21.33
N THR A 64 8.00 -8.36 20.82
CA THR A 64 8.96 -9.25 20.14
C THR A 64 8.57 -9.45 18.68
N ALA A 65 9.50 -9.93 17.85
CA ALA A 65 9.21 -10.23 16.46
C ALA A 65 8.08 -11.26 16.32
N GLU A 66 8.10 -12.29 17.14
CA GLU A 66 7.04 -13.32 17.19
C GLU A 66 5.70 -12.72 17.64
N GLY A 67 5.71 -11.79 18.64
CA GLY A 67 4.53 -11.04 19.08
C GLY A 67 3.95 -10.17 17.98
N LEU A 68 4.79 -9.47 17.22
CA LEU A 68 4.39 -8.66 16.09
C LEU A 68 3.75 -9.50 14.98
N TRP A 69 4.32 -10.68 14.67
CA TRP A 69 3.78 -11.59 13.64
C TRP A 69 2.56 -12.39 14.11
N ALA A 70 2.31 -12.49 15.41
CA ALA A 70 1.09 -13.09 15.96
C ALA A 70 -0.13 -12.17 15.95
N MET A 71 0.05 -10.88 15.64
CA MET A 71 -1.07 -9.93 15.54
C MET A 71 -2.00 -10.26 14.37
N GLY A 72 -3.31 -10.19 14.64
CA GLY A 72 -4.33 -10.16 13.60
C GLY A 72 -4.26 -8.83 12.84
N ARG A 73 -4.37 -8.91 11.51
CA ARG A 73 -4.28 -7.76 10.61
C ARG A 73 -5.64 -7.48 9.99
N ILE A 74 -6.34 -6.48 10.50
CA ILE A 74 -7.61 -6.03 9.94
C ILE A 74 -7.33 -5.30 8.63
N GLY A 75 -8.02 -5.70 7.55
CA GLY A 75 -7.81 -5.19 6.19
C GLY A 75 -8.88 -4.24 5.71
N THR A 76 -10.13 -4.69 5.62
CA THR A 76 -11.25 -3.89 5.12
C THR A 76 -12.49 -4.12 5.95
N ALA A 77 -13.44 -3.17 5.90
CA ALA A 77 -14.74 -3.30 6.54
C ALA A 77 -15.81 -2.72 5.60
N VAL A 78 -16.97 -3.38 5.51
CA VAL A 78 -18.13 -2.94 4.73
C VAL A 78 -19.39 -3.07 5.57
N ALA A 79 -20.23 -2.05 5.57
CA ALA A 79 -21.47 -2.00 6.33
C ALA A 79 -22.67 -2.34 5.44
N ASP A 80 -23.61 -3.12 5.96
CA ASP A 80 -24.89 -3.39 5.29
C ASP A 80 -25.88 -2.28 5.60
N PRO A 81 -26.34 -1.51 4.62
CA PRO A 81 -27.22 -0.37 4.84
C PRO A 81 -28.61 -0.74 5.37
N GLU A 82 -29.01 -2.02 5.28
CA GLU A 82 -30.34 -2.45 5.77
C GLU A 82 -30.32 -3.03 7.16
N THR A 83 -29.30 -3.83 7.45
CA THR A 83 -29.22 -4.56 8.72
C THR A 83 -28.29 -3.88 9.74
N GLY A 84 -27.46 -2.93 9.29
CA GLY A 84 -26.40 -2.34 10.09
C GLY A 84 -25.28 -3.34 10.44
N ARG A 85 -25.27 -4.54 9.84
CA ARG A 85 -24.21 -5.52 10.01
C ARG A 85 -22.92 -5.02 9.36
N ILE A 86 -21.79 -5.41 9.95
CA ILE A 86 -20.48 -5.08 9.42
C ILE A 86 -19.78 -6.37 9.05
N ALA A 87 -19.29 -6.48 7.82
CA ALA A 87 -18.37 -7.54 7.42
C ALA A 87 -16.95 -6.96 7.31
N TYR A 88 -15.98 -7.61 7.94
CA TYR A 88 -14.59 -7.19 7.85
C TYR A 88 -13.63 -8.36 7.67
N THR A 89 -12.45 -8.06 7.12
CA THR A 89 -11.39 -9.05 6.95
C THR A 89 -10.37 -8.96 8.07
N VAL A 90 -9.88 -10.14 8.51
CA VAL A 90 -8.72 -10.25 9.39
C VAL A 90 -7.81 -11.38 8.92
N SER A 91 -6.51 -11.07 8.79
CA SER A 91 -5.50 -12.05 8.38
C SER A 91 -4.65 -12.51 9.55
N TYR A 92 -4.47 -13.82 9.68
CA TYR A 92 -3.58 -14.44 10.65
C TYR A 92 -2.42 -15.13 9.95
N TYR A 93 -1.27 -15.11 10.59
CA TYR A 93 -0.02 -15.63 10.07
C TYR A 93 0.52 -16.76 10.92
N SER A 94 0.95 -17.85 10.29
CA SER A 94 1.67 -18.93 10.92
C SER A 94 3.16 -18.84 10.57
N VAL A 95 3.99 -18.48 11.53
CA VAL A 95 5.44 -18.49 11.35
C VAL A 95 5.95 -19.92 11.08
N ALA A 96 5.40 -20.91 11.79
CA ALA A 96 5.79 -22.31 11.63
C ALA A 96 5.52 -22.86 10.22
N GLU A 97 4.37 -22.49 9.64
CA GLU A 97 3.96 -22.95 8.31
C GLU A 97 4.33 -21.97 7.19
N ASN A 98 4.87 -20.81 7.53
CA ASN A 98 5.27 -19.72 6.63
C ASN A 98 4.15 -19.30 5.67
N ARG A 99 2.92 -19.16 6.18
CA ARG A 99 1.73 -18.77 5.41
C ARG A 99 0.72 -18.01 6.25
N SER A 100 -0.30 -17.45 5.58
CA SER A 100 -1.40 -16.75 6.21
C SER A 100 -2.76 -17.33 5.78
N THR A 101 -3.80 -16.92 6.47
CA THR A 101 -5.20 -17.10 6.05
C THR A 101 -5.97 -15.84 6.40
N THR A 102 -6.76 -15.36 5.43
CA THR A 102 -7.69 -14.25 5.62
C THR A 102 -9.07 -14.78 5.93
N TRP A 103 -9.66 -14.26 6.99
CA TRP A 103 -10.99 -14.57 7.47
C TRP A 103 -11.90 -13.37 7.24
N ILE A 104 -13.17 -13.63 6.95
CA ILE A 104 -14.23 -12.64 6.99
C ILE A 104 -15.05 -12.89 8.25
N ARG A 105 -15.28 -11.83 9.02
CA ARG A 105 -16.20 -11.84 10.16
C ARG A 105 -17.40 -10.97 9.84
N ILE A 106 -18.60 -11.52 10.03
CA ILE A 106 -19.85 -10.76 10.02
C ILE A 106 -20.24 -10.48 11.46
N CYS A 107 -20.50 -9.22 11.75
CA CYS A 107 -20.82 -8.75 13.09
C CYS A 107 -22.13 -7.98 13.12
N GLU A 108 -22.85 -8.09 14.21
CA GLU A 108 -23.95 -7.20 14.57
C GLU A 108 -23.43 -6.12 15.52
N PRO A 109 -23.81 -4.83 15.31
CA PRO A 109 -23.57 -3.83 16.33
C PRO A 109 -24.33 -4.24 17.59
N SER A 110 -23.65 -4.27 18.73
CA SER A 110 -24.32 -4.49 20.02
C SER A 110 -25.43 -3.41 20.16
N ALA A 111 -26.64 -3.82 20.52
CA ALA A 111 -27.78 -2.94 20.63
C ALA A 111 -27.39 -1.66 21.38
N ILE A 112 -27.60 -0.52 20.75
CA ILE A 112 -27.17 0.81 21.15
C ILE A 112 -27.67 1.08 22.58
N SER A 113 -26.83 0.81 23.58
CA SER A 113 -26.94 1.55 24.83
C SER A 113 -26.09 2.81 24.65
N ASN A 114 -26.59 3.95 25.07
CA ASN A 114 -25.86 5.24 25.11
C ASN A 114 -24.68 5.22 26.09
N GLN A 115 -24.17 4.04 26.45
CA GLN A 115 -22.94 3.82 27.20
C GLN A 115 -22.01 2.94 26.36
N PRO A 116 -20.72 3.27 26.23
CA PRO A 116 -19.75 2.38 25.61
C PRO A 116 -19.74 1.09 26.40
N SER A 117 -20.28 0.01 25.83
CA SER A 117 -20.05 -1.33 26.37
C SER A 117 -18.64 -1.75 26.00
N GLU A 118 -17.91 -2.39 26.87
CA GLU A 118 -16.59 -2.99 26.59
C GLU A 118 -16.62 -4.03 25.45
N ASP A 119 -17.82 -4.41 24.98
CA ASP A 119 -18.07 -5.40 23.94
C ASP A 119 -18.58 -4.71 22.65
N GLY A 120 -17.67 -4.23 21.80
CA GLY A 120 -17.96 -3.46 20.59
C GLY A 120 -18.86 -4.16 19.56
N LEU A 121 -18.36 -5.15 18.83
CA LEU A 121 -19.09 -5.92 17.81
C LEU A 121 -19.29 -7.37 18.26
N ARG A 122 -20.50 -7.91 18.09
CA ARG A 122 -20.77 -9.34 18.28
C ARG A 122 -20.58 -10.10 16.97
N VAL A 123 -19.57 -10.94 16.88
CA VAL A 123 -19.37 -11.84 15.73
C VAL A 123 -20.52 -12.84 15.68
N ILE A 124 -21.22 -12.89 14.55
CA ILE A 124 -22.32 -13.81 14.29
C ILE A 124 -21.96 -14.89 13.27
N ASP A 125 -20.93 -14.63 12.42
CA ASP A 125 -20.43 -15.57 11.44
C ASP A 125 -18.95 -15.32 11.17
N GLU A 126 -18.16 -16.38 10.90
CA GLU A 126 -16.74 -16.31 10.60
C GLU A 126 -16.36 -17.41 9.61
N PHE A 127 -15.67 -17.06 8.52
CA PHE A 127 -15.26 -17.98 7.47
C PHE A 127 -14.07 -17.46 6.67
N VAL A 128 -13.39 -18.36 5.96
CA VAL A 128 -12.24 -18.02 5.10
C VAL A 128 -12.72 -17.35 3.84
N GLY A 129 -12.15 -16.17 3.54
CA GLY A 129 -12.45 -15.39 2.34
C GLY A 129 -11.82 -14.01 2.38
N SER A 130 -11.94 -13.29 1.25
CA SER A 130 -11.49 -11.91 1.06
C SER A 130 -12.54 -11.11 0.28
N ASP A 131 -12.35 -9.79 0.16
CA ASP A 131 -13.14 -8.89 -0.68
C ASP A 131 -14.65 -8.97 -0.39
N PRO A 132 -15.09 -8.78 0.85
CA PRO A 132 -16.52 -8.78 1.18
C PRO A 132 -17.24 -7.60 0.53
N ALA A 133 -18.43 -7.87 -0.05
CA ALA A 133 -19.32 -6.86 -0.59
C ALA A 133 -20.77 -7.28 -0.35
N TRP A 134 -21.59 -6.42 0.24
CA TRP A 134 -23.00 -6.74 0.44
C TRP A 134 -23.76 -6.81 -0.89
N TYR A 135 -24.45 -7.93 -1.09
CA TYR A 135 -25.28 -8.17 -2.27
C TYR A 135 -26.69 -7.65 -2.01
N GLY A 136 -26.84 -6.35 -2.07
CA GLY A 136 -28.12 -5.64 -1.87
C GLY A 136 -28.79 -5.92 -0.53
N ASN A 137 -30.07 -5.66 -0.51
CA ASN A 137 -30.96 -5.60 0.66
C ASN A 137 -31.42 -6.96 1.17
N SER A 138 -30.59 -7.98 1.27
CA SER A 138 -31.03 -9.34 1.60
C SER A 138 -30.21 -10.03 2.67
N GLY A 139 -29.25 -9.32 3.28
CA GLY A 139 -28.31 -9.93 4.20
C GLY A 139 -27.40 -10.98 3.54
N VAL A 140 -27.29 -10.95 2.21
CA VAL A 140 -26.38 -11.80 1.43
C VAL A 140 -25.05 -11.07 1.26
N LEU A 141 -23.95 -11.76 1.58
CA LEU A 141 -22.60 -11.24 1.37
C LEU A 141 -21.96 -11.94 0.17
N ALA A 142 -21.50 -11.17 -0.80
CA ALA A 142 -20.60 -11.65 -1.84
C ALA A 142 -19.14 -11.56 -1.36
N TYR A 143 -18.30 -12.54 -1.72
CA TYR A 143 -16.91 -12.55 -1.30
C TYR A 143 -16.05 -13.45 -2.21
N MET A 144 -14.74 -13.32 -2.11
CA MET A 144 -13.80 -14.16 -2.84
C MET A 144 -13.17 -15.25 -1.96
N ARG A 145 -12.98 -16.44 -2.55
CA ARG A 145 -12.18 -17.51 -1.98
C ARG A 145 -11.55 -18.37 -3.06
N GLY A 146 -10.22 -18.46 -3.05
CA GLY A 146 -9.48 -19.27 -4.03
C GLY A 146 -9.73 -18.88 -5.48
N GLY A 147 -9.78 -17.57 -5.77
CA GLY A 147 -10.02 -17.03 -7.12
C GLY A 147 -11.44 -17.28 -7.66
N LYS A 148 -12.42 -17.52 -6.79
CA LYS A 148 -13.84 -17.70 -7.12
C LYS A 148 -14.70 -16.76 -6.29
N VAL A 149 -15.83 -16.36 -6.85
CA VAL A 149 -16.83 -15.54 -6.14
C VAL A 149 -17.90 -16.44 -5.52
N TYR A 150 -18.27 -16.14 -4.29
CA TYR A 150 -19.31 -16.83 -3.52
C TYR A 150 -20.35 -15.82 -3.05
N LEU A 151 -21.59 -16.29 -2.93
CA LEU A 151 -22.65 -15.64 -2.16
C LEU A 151 -22.86 -16.41 -0.85
N ARG A 152 -22.88 -15.71 0.29
CA ARG A 152 -23.07 -16.28 1.61
C ARG A 152 -24.32 -15.71 2.26
N GLN A 153 -25.18 -16.61 2.72
CA GLN A 153 -26.41 -16.27 3.43
C GLN A 153 -26.64 -17.28 4.56
N ASP A 154 -26.89 -16.81 5.78
CA ASP A 154 -27.15 -17.63 6.96
C ASP A 154 -26.16 -18.80 7.15
N GLY A 155 -24.87 -18.49 7.00
CA GLY A 155 -23.79 -19.47 7.17
C GLY A 155 -23.61 -20.45 6.00
N LYS A 156 -24.34 -20.31 4.89
CA LYS A 156 -24.23 -21.17 3.72
C LYS A 156 -23.59 -20.46 2.53
N ASP A 157 -22.64 -21.12 1.91
CA ASP A 157 -21.96 -20.62 0.71
C ASP A 157 -22.60 -21.16 -0.57
N LYS A 158 -22.77 -20.29 -1.54
CA LYS A 158 -23.12 -20.63 -2.92
C LYS A 158 -22.05 -20.06 -3.85
N ALA A 159 -21.28 -20.94 -4.51
CA ALA A 159 -20.35 -20.49 -5.55
C ALA A 159 -21.11 -19.98 -6.77
N ILE A 160 -20.67 -18.86 -7.35
CA ILE A 160 -21.19 -18.43 -8.64
C ILE A 160 -20.63 -19.37 -9.72
N SER A 161 -21.53 -20.04 -10.45
CA SER A 161 -21.18 -20.99 -11.50
C SER A 161 -20.72 -20.26 -12.76
N ILE A 162 -19.60 -20.68 -13.31
CA ILE A 162 -18.97 -20.10 -14.50
C ILE A 162 -18.73 -21.22 -15.50
N ASN A 163 -19.48 -21.26 -16.59
CA ASN A 163 -19.42 -22.29 -17.62
C ASN A 163 -18.89 -21.76 -18.97
N ASP A 164 -18.19 -20.64 -18.97
CA ASP A 164 -17.64 -20.02 -20.18
C ASP A 164 -16.10 -20.07 -20.12
N GLU A 165 -15.49 -20.58 -21.19
CA GLU A 165 -14.02 -20.77 -21.28
C GLU A 165 -13.23 -19.46 -21.28
N ARG A 166 -13.89 -18.33 -21.58
CA ARG A 166 -13.24 -16.99 -21.52
C ARG A 166 -12.93 -16.56 -20.10
N ILE A 167 -13.63 -17.11 -19.10
CA ILE A 167 -13.41 -16.81 -17.68
C ILE A 167 -12.67 -17.96 -17.00
N LYS A 168 -11.52 -17.66 -16.45
CA LYS A 168 -10.69 -18.60 -15.69
C LYS A 168 -11.19 -18.72 -14.26
N ASN A 169 -12.21 -19.56 -14.04
CA ASN A 169 -12.79 -19.81 -12.72
C ASN A 169 -11.74 -20.40 -11.76
N GLY A 170 -11.44 -19.71 -10.67
CA GLY A 170 -10.37 -20.05 -9.73
C GLY A 170 -9.10 -19.22 -9.91
N GLU A 171 -9.09 -18.28 -10.88
CA GLU A 171 -8.00 -17.33 -11.15
C GLU A 171 -8.49 -15.88 -11.16
N LEU A 172 -9.71 -15.64 -10.64
CA LEU A 172 -10.26 -14.29 -10.56
C LEU A 172 -9.49 -13.47 -9.51
N GLU A 173 -9.40 -12.18 -9.79
CA GLU A 173 -8.61 -11.23 -9.04
C GLU A 173 -9.44 -10.18 -8.32
N GLY A 174 -10.67 -10.00 -8.76
CA GLY A 174 -11.61 -9.08 -8.17
C GLY A 174 -12.97 -9.22 -8.82
N PHE A 175 -13.97 -8.63 -8.20
CA PHE A 175 -15.32 -8.54 -8.74
C PHE A 175 -16.01 -7.26 -8.30
N LEU A 176 -16.98 -6.79 -9.10
CA LEU A 176 -17.82 -5.65 -8.78
C LEU A 176 -19.24 -5.90 -9.25
N MET A 177 -20.20 -5.96 -8.31
CA MET A 177 -21.61 -6.15 -8.60
C MET A 177 -22.26 -4.86 -9.11
N SER A 178 -23.19 -5.00 -10.08
CA SER A 178 -24.03 -3.87 -10.47
C SER A 178 -25.06 -3.51 -9.37
N PRO A 179 -25.47 -2.24 -9.22
CA PRO A 179 -26.49 -1.84 -8.24
C PRO A 179 -27.82 -2.59 -8.40
N ASP A 180 -28.24 -2.92 -9.63
CA ASP A 180 -29.45 -3.70 -9.91
C ASP A 180 -29.28 -5.22 -9.74
N ARG A 181 -28.06 -5.68 -9.41
CA ARG A 181 -27.69 -7.09 -9.15
C ARG A 181 -27.86 -8.05 -10.34
N LYS A 182 -28.00 -7.53 -11.56
CA LYS A 182 -28.18 -8.33 -12.76
C LYS A 182 -26.90 -8.52 -13.54
N LYS A 183 -25.84 -7.82 -13.16
CA LYS A 183 -24.54 -7.87 -13.81
C LYS A 183 -23.42 -7.92 -12.77
N ILE A 184 -22.28 -8.44 -13.21
CA ILE A 184 -21.05 -8.46 -12.43
C ILE A 184 -19.87 -8.17 -13.36
N ILE A 185 -18.92 -7.39 -12.88
CA ILE A 185 -17.60 -7.29 -13.50
C ILE A 185 -16.68 -8.27 -12.78
N LEU A 186 -15.95 -9.08 -13.54
CA LEU A 186 -14.92 -9.98 -13.05
C LEU A 186 -13.57 -9.54 -13.60
N VAL A 187 -12.57 -9.44 -12.74
CA VAL A 187 -11.20 -9.10 -13.14
C VAL A 187 -10.36 -10.37 -13.19
N GLN A 188 -9.64 -10.56 -14.28
CA GLN A 188 -8.69 -11.68 -14.46
C GLN A 188 -7.52 -11.29 -15.34
N GLN A 189 -6.43 -12.05 -15.24
CA GLN A 189 -5.27 -11.90 -16.14
C GLN A 189 -5.58 -12.38 -17.54
N VAL A 190 -5.32 -11.52 -18.52
CA VAL A 190 -5.38 -11.83 -19.95
C VAL A 190 -3.96 -11.77 -20.51
N LYS A 191 -3.56 -12.79 -21.25
CA LYS A 191 -2.24 -12.82 -21.88
C LYS A 191 -2.19 -11.77 -22.99
N THR A 192 -1.28 -10.81 -22.89
CA THR A 192 -1.15 -9.67 -23.81
C THR A 192 0.13 -9.70 -24.63
N VAL A 193 1.12 -10.51 -24.20
CA VAL A 193 2.42 -10.68 -24.87
C VAL A 193 2.67 -12.16 -25.10
N ALA A 194 3.13 -12.52 -26.30
CA ALA A 194 3.50 -13.89 -26.59
C ALA A 194 4.73 -14.30 -25.79
N SER A 195 4.61 -15.38 -25.00
CA SER A 195 5.73 -15.96 -24.27
C SER A 195 6.74 -16.64 -25.21
N THR A 196 7.91 -16.98 -24.69
CA THR A 196 8.90 -17.77 -25.43
C THR A 196 8.34 -19.13 -25.86
N ALA A 197 7.51 -19.76 -25.02
CA ALA A 197 6.83 -21.01 -25.35
C ALA A 197 5.81 -20.88 -26.50
N ASP A 198 5.16 -19.74 -26.65
CA ASP A 198 4.25 -19.48 -27.79
C ASP A 198 5.03 -19.30 -29.09
N LYS A 199 6.21 -18.65 -29.03
CA LYS A 199 7.07 -18.44 -30.22
C LYS A 199 7.80 -19.73 -30.63
N TYR A 200 8.14 -20.60 -29.67
CA TYR A 200 8.89 -21.83 -29.86
C TYR A 200 8.20 -23.02 -29.18
N PRO A 201 7.05 -23.47 -29.72
CA PRO A 201 6.26 -24.55 -29.09
C PRO A 201 6.97 -25.91 -29.11
N ASP A 202 8.02 -26.07 -29.89
CA ASP A 202 8.90 -27.24 -29.93
C ASP A 202 9.92 -27.27 -28.75
N LEU A 203 10.02 -26.19 -27.97
CA LEU A 203 10.92 -26.05 -26.81
C LEU A 203 10.16 -25.87 -25.49
N PRO A 204 9.27 -26.80 -25.08
CA PRO A 204 8.37 -26.60 -23.94
C PRO A 204 9.07 -26.50 -22.57
N LEU A 205 10.35 -26.82 -22.49
CA LEU A 205 11.16 -26.73 -21.29
C LEU A 205 12.09 -25.50 -21.26
N ALA A 206 12.03 -24.65 -22.30
CA ALA A 206 12.78 -23.40 -22.31
C ALA A 206 12.22 -22.42 -21.28
N THR A 207 13.08 -21.81 -20.49
CA THR A 207 12.71 -20.87 -19.40
C THR A 207 13.11 -19.42 -19.68
N GLY A 208 13.68 -19.16 -20.86
CA GLY A 208 14.11 -17.80 -21.25
C GLY A 208 12.92 -16.90 -21.53
N HIS A 209 13.00 -15.63 -21.10
CA HIS A 209 12.05 -14.58 -21.45
C HIS A 209 12.58 -13.78 -22.63
N MET A 210 11.71 -13.47 -23.59
CA MET A 210 12.05 -12.65 -24.76
C MET A 210 11.13 -11.42 -24.79
N HIS A 211 11.75 -10.26 -24.75
CA HIS A 211 11.05 -8.99 -24.79
C HIS A 211 11.61 -8.08 -25.87
N GLU A 212 10.74 -7.33 -26.52
CA GLU A 212 11.08 -6.40 -27.61
C GLU A 212 10.84 -4.93 -27.22
N ASP A 213 10.19 -4.68 -26.06
CA ASP A 213 9.79 -3.36 -25.59
C ASP A 213 9.93 -3.24 -24.06
N LEU A 214 9.74 -2.02 -23.52
CA LEU A 214 9.73 -1.75 -22.09
C LEU A 214 8.47 -2.25 -21.40
N MET A 215 8.46 -2.13 -20.06
CA MET A 215 7.46 -2.73 -19.16
C MET A 215 7.41 -4.25 -19.26
N TYR A 216 8.55 -4.89 -19.58
CA TYR A 216 8.68 -6.35 -19.55
C TYR A 216 8.69 -6.91 -18.11
N LYS A 217 8.88 -6.07 -17.14
CA LYS A 217 8.74 -6.34 -15.71
C LYS A 217 8.07 -5.15 -15.05
N HIS A 218 7.29 -5.39 -14.00
CA HIS A 218 6.65 -4.34 -13.22
C HIS A 218 6.62 -4.79 -11.76
N TRP A 219 7.19 -4.00 -10.88
CA TRP A 219 7.27 -4.18 -9.43
C TRP A 219 7.98 -5.46 -9.01
N ASP A 220 7.39 -6.64 -9.15
CA ASP A 220 7.95 -7.95 -8.76
C ASP A 220 7.58 -9.07 -9.75
N GLU A 221 6.94 -8.74 -10.86
CA GLU A 221 6.48 -9.68 -11.88
C GLU A 221 7.09 -9.42 -13.26
N TRP A 222 7.22 -10.51 -14.05
CA TRP A 222 7.38 -10.42 -15.49
C TRP A 222 6.02 -10.20 -16.15
N THR A 223 5.90 -9.18 -17.00
CA THR A 223 4.62 -8.73 -17.56
C THR A 223 4.33 -9.44 -18.89
N GLU A 224 3.78 -10.64 -18.84
CA GLU A 224 3.26 -11.36 -20.02
C GLU A 224 1.73 -11.24 -20.14
N SER A 225 1.06 -10.78 -19.10
CA SER A 225 -0.39 -10.59 -19.02
C SER A 225 -0.76 -9.27 -18.34
N ALA A 226 -1.98 -8.83 -18.56
CA ALA A 226 -2.56 -7.65 -17.92
C ALA A 226 -3.90 -8.01 -17.27
N PRO A 227 -4.27 -7.43 -16.11
CA PRO A 227 -5.60 -7.56 -15.58
C PRO A 227 -6.59 -6.82 -16.47
N GLN A 228 -7.70 -7.50 -16.83
CA GLN A 228 -8.74 -6.94 -17.66
C GLN A 228 -10.13 -7.25 -17.09
N PRO A 229 -11.08 -6.29 -17.15
CA PRO A 229 -12.42 -6.46 -16.63
C PRO A 229 -13.35 -7.13 -17.64
N PHE A 230 -14.07 -8.15 -17.17
CA PHE A 230 -15.08 -8.87 -17.94
C PHE A 230 -16.47 -8.54 -17.39
N LEU A 231 -17.28 -7.90 -18.19
CA LEU A 231 -18.69 -7.68 -17.92
C LEU A 231 -19.48 -8.97 -18.18
N CYS A 232 -20.26 -9.42 -17.21
CA CYS A 232 -21.07 -10.63 -17.30
C CYS A 232 -22.49 -10.35 -16.83
N ASP A 233 -23.48 -11.03 -17.45
CA ASP A 233 -24.82 -11.11 -16.87
C ASP A 233 -24.79 -12.05 -15.66
N LEU A 234 -25.47 -11.67 -14.58
CA LEU A 234 -25.59 -12.44 -13.34
C LEU A 234 -27.03 -12.86 -13.12
N GLU A 235 -27.25 -14.16 -13.04
CA GLU A 235 -28.53 -14.75 -12.69
C GLU A 235 -28.43 -15.40 -11.33
N VAL A 236 -29.31 -15.00 -10.41
CA VAL A 236 -29.43 -15.56 -9.06
C VAL A 236 -30.83 -16.09 -8.88
N GLU A 237 -30.95 -17.39 -8.64
CA GLU A 237 -32.22 -18.06 -8.35
C GLU A 237 -32.38 -18.19 -6.82
N THR A 238 -33.62 -18.09 -6.36
CA THR A 238 -33.95 -18.20 -4.93
C THR A 238 -35.03 -19.25 -4.68
N GLU A 239 -34.93 -20.00 -3.60
CA GLU A 239 -36.02 -20.80 -3.03
C GLU A 239 -36.51 -20.12 -1.76
N GLY A 240 -37.68 -19.45 -1.84
CA GLY A 240 -38.14 -18.54 -0.81
C GLY A 240 -37.21 -17.32 -0.71
N GLU A 241 -36.64 -17.09 0.46
CA GLU A 241 -35.69 -15.98 0.73
C GLU A 241 -34.22 -16.38 0.52
N PHE A 242 -33.95 -17.67 0.23
CA PHE A 242 -32.59 -18.19 0.16
C PHE A 242 -32.06 -18.31 -1.26
N VAL A 243 -30.77 -17.94 -1.45
CA VAL A 243 -30.06 -18.18 -2.71
C VAL A 243 -29.90 -19.66 -2.97
N SER A 244 -30.55 -20.18 -4.02
CA SER A 244 -30.48 -21.59 -4.43
C SER A 244 -29.41 -21.84 -5.50
N GLU A 245 -29.31 -20.96 -6.52
CA GLU A 245 -28.27 -20.99 -7.55
C GLU A 245 -27.81 -19.61 -7.90
N ALA A 246 -26.55 -19.50 -8.36
CA ALA A 246 -26.01 -18.29 -8.97
C ALA A 246 -25.11 -18.66 -10.15
N ARG A 247 -25.28 -17.98 -11.30
CA ARG A 247 -24.47 -18.23 -12.50
C ARG A 247 -24.21 -16.95 -13.28
N ILE A 248 -23.10 -16.92 -14.02
CA ILE A 248 -22.82 -15.87 -14.99
C ILE A 248 -23.05 -16.37 -16.41
N GLN A 249 -23.39 -15.43 -17.29
CA GLN A 249 -23.55 -15.63 -18.72
C GLN A 249 -22.94 -14.46 -19.50
N ASN A 250 -22.74 -14.68 -20.80
CA ASN A 250 -22.35 -13.64 -21.76
C ASN A 250 -21.14 -12.80 -21.34
N PRO A 251 -20.00 -13.40 -20.91
CA PRO A 251 -18.83 -12.63 -20.51
C PRO A 251 -18.28 -11.84 -21.72
N LYS A 252 -17.98 -10.56 -21.48
CA LYS A 252 -17.46 -9.63 -22.47
C LYS A 252 -16.29 -8.87 -21.87
N ASN A 253 -15.11 -9.02 -22.47
CA ASN A 253 -13.92 -8.26 -22.05
C ASN A 253 -14.06 -6.80 -22.49
N LEU A 254 -13.99 -5.85 -21.57
CA LEU A 254 -14.07 -4.42 -21.86
C LEU A 254 -12.83 -3.88 -22.59
N LEU A 255 -11.70 -4.59 -22.52
CA LEU A 255 -10.42 -4.23 -23.15
C LEU A 255 -9.98 -5.25 -24.20
N GLU A 256 -10.94 -6.01 -24.79
CA GLU A 256 -10.65 -7.08 -25.74
C GLU A 256 -9.80 -6.59 -26.92
N GLY A 257 -8.78 -7.37 -27.27
CA GLY A 257 -7.86 -7.09 -28.37
C GLY A 257 -6.78 -6.05 -28.07
N THR A 258 -6.77 -5.48 -26.87
CA THR A 258 -5.77 -4.49 -26.44
C THR A 258 -4.71 -5.10 -25.52
N LYS A 259 -3.61 -4.36 -25.32
CA LYS A 259 -2.59 -4.66 -24.28
C LYS A 259 -2.79 -3.82 -23.02
N TYR A 260 -3.89 -3.08 -22.93
CA TYR A 260 -4.16 -2.21 -21.80
C TYR A 260 -4.59 -3.00 -20.59
N GLU A 261 -4.44 -2.39 -19.43
CA GLU A 261 -4.81 -2.94 -18.14
C GLU A 261 -5.85 -2.09 -17.43
N CYS A 262 -6.74 -2.76 -16.75
CA CYS A 262 -7.66 -2.20 -15.76
C CYS A 262 -8.10 -3.34 -14.82
N PRO A 263 -7.87 -3.24 -13.54
CA PRO A 263 -7.14 -2.19 -12.81
C PRO A 263 -5.67 -2.04 -13.24
N MET A 264 -5.12 -0.82 -13.05
CA MET A 264 -3.71 -0.55 -13.40
C MET A 264 -2.78 -1.18 -12.36
N LYS A 265 -1.74 -1.85 -12.86
CA LYS A 265 -0.65 -2.30 -11.99
C LYS A 265 0.23 -1.11 -11.54
N PRO A 266 0.97 -1.26 -10.42
CA PRO A 266 1.06 -2.47 -9.58
C PRO A 266 -0.05 -2.56 -8.53
N PHE A 267 -0.88 -1.54 -8.33
CA PHE A 267 -1.60 -1.34 -7.08
C PHE A 267 -3.10 -1.11 -7.23
N GLY A 268 -3.59 -0.90 -8.44
CA GLY A 268 -5.01 -0.72 -8.69
C GLY A 268 -5.82 -1.99 -8.44
N GLY A 269 -7.01 -1.82 -7.87
CA GLY A 269 -8.02 -2.85 -7.64
C GLY A 269 -9.38 -2.45 -8.24
N VAL A 270 -10.44 -3.10 -7.79
CA VAL A 270 -11.80 -2.88 -8.30
C VAL A 270 -12.33 -1.45 -8.05
N GLU A 271 -11.71 -0.69 -7.18
CA GLU A 271 -11.97 0.74 -6.97
C GLU A 271 -11.68 1.60 -8.20
N GLN A 272 -10.92 1.07 -9.14
CA GLN A 272 -10.71 1.73 -10.44
C GLN A 272 -11.85 1.50 -11.44
N LEU A 273 -12.93 0.85 -10.99
CA LEU A 273 -14.15 0.55 -11.74
C LEU A 273 -15.35 1.07 -10.97
N ALA A 274 -16.29 1.73 -11.63
CA ALA A 274 -17.52 2.23 -11.02
C ALA A 274 -18.74 2.00 -11.90
N TRP A 275 -19.80 1.44 -11.30
CA TRP A 275 -21.12 1.40 -11.92
C TRP A 275 -21.84 2.73 -11.73
N SER A 276 -22.56 3.18 -12.77
CA SER A 276 -23.60 4.20 -12.55
C SER A 276 -24.72 3.63 -11.67
N PRO A 277 -25.39 4.45 -10.82
CA PRO A 277 -26.44 3.97 -9.93
C PRO A 277 -27.62 3.27 -10.65
N ASP A 278 -27.88 3.62 -11.92
CA ASP A 278 -28.90 2.98 -12.77
C ASP A 278 -28.41 1.70 -13.48
N SER A 279 -27.17 1.24 -13.19
CA SER A 279 -26.53 0.04 -13.74
C SER A 279 -26.32 0.03 -15.26
N LYS A 280 -26.36 1.22 -15.91
CA LYS A 280 -26.27 1.29 -17.38
C LYS A 280 -24.91 1.69 -17.91
N GLN A 281 -24.05 2.22 -17.07
CA GLN A 281 -22.73 2.70 -17.45
C GLN A 281 -21.66 2.17 -16.51
N ILE A 282 -20.45 2.00 -17.04
CA ILE A 282 -19.25 1.65 -16.29
C ILE A 282 -18.21 2.73 -16.55
N ALA A 283 -17.77 3.42 -15.51
CA ALA A 283 -16.59 4.24 -15.56
C ALA A 283 -15.38 3.42 -15.10
N TYR A 284 -14.23 3.59 -15.75
CA TYR A 284 -13.02 2.85 -15.41
C TYR A 284 -11.77 3.67 -15.64
N THR A 285 -10.78 3.45 -14.80
CA THR A 285 -9.44 4.03 -14.93
C THR A 285 -8.61 3.20 -15.93
N CYS A 286 -7.93 3.85 -16.86
CA CYS A 286 -7.02 3.14 -17.75
C CYS A 286 -5.92 4.08 -18.27
N ARG A 287 -4.68 3.58 -18.35
CA ARG A 287 -3.60 4.19 -19.10
C ARG A 287 -3.51 3.53 -20.47
N LYS A 288 -4.16 4.14 -21.49
CA LYS A 288 -4.17 3.59 -22.86
C LYS A 288 -2.85 3.82 -23.59
N LYS A 289 -1.77 3.33 -22.99
CA LYS A 289 -0.38 3.37 -23.49
C LYS A 289 0.25 1.99 -23.38
N THR A 290 1.33 1.75 -24.10
CA THR A 290 2.10 0.49 -24.08
C THR A 290 3.59 0.77 -24.25
N GLY A 291 4.45 -0.18 -23.85
CA GLY A 291 5.88 -0.13 -24.09
C GLY A 291 6.56 1.13 -23.50
N LEU A 292 7.35 1.78 -24.33
CA LEU A 292 8.07 3.00 -23.90
C LEU A 292 7.12 4.12 -23.46
N ASP A 293 6.01 4.34 -24.19
CA ASP A 293 5.05 5.41 -23.83
C ASP A 293 4.39 5.16 -22.48
N TYR A 294 4.13 3.89 -22.13
CA TYR A 294 3.67 3.52 -20.79
C TYR A 294 4.76 3.77 -19.75
N ALA A 295 5.99 3.33 -20.01
CA ALA A 295 7.09 3.37 -19.04
C ALA A 295 7.50 4.80 -18.61
N ILE A 296 7.23 5.82 -19.43
CA ILE A 296 7.64 7.20 -19.17
C ILE A 296 6.51 8.14 -18.77
N SER A 297 5.26 7.65 -18.68
CA SER A 297 4.08 8.48 -18.46
C SER A 297 3.24 7.98 -17.30
N THR A 298 2.75 8.91 -16.48
CA THR A 298 1.73 8.64 -15.44
C THR A 298 0.31 8.92 -15.90
N ASN A 299 0.14 9.43 -17.13
CA ASN A 299 -1.16 9.85 -17.66
C ASN A 299 -2.12 8.68 -17.83
N SER A 300 -3.02 8.52 -16.86
CA SER A 300 -4.22 7.69 -16.93
C SER A 300 -5.46 8.57 -16.96
N ASP A 301 -6.50 8.06 -17.60
CA ASP A 301 -7.78 8.75 -17.74
C ASP A 301 -8.94 7.92 -17.19
N ILE A 302 -10.04 8.60 -16.89
CA ILE A 302 -11.32 7.96 -16.60
C ILE A 302 -12.10 7.81 -17.92
N TYR A 303 -12.37 6.58 -18.28
CA TYR A 303 -13.15 6.24 -19.46
C TYR A 303 -14.55 5.78 -19.09
N LEU A 304 -15.52 6.15 -19.91
CA LEU A 304 -16.89 5.68 -19.82
C LEU A 304 -17.15 4.67 -20.93
N ALA A 305 -17.39 3.41 -20.56
CA ALA A 305 -17.78 2.38 -21.52
C ALA A 305 -19.20 2.64 -22.02
N LYS A 306 -19.39 2.71 -23.37
CA LYS A 306 -20.68 3.00 -23.98
C LYS A 306 -21.66 1.85 -23.86
N GLY A 307 -22.97 2.19 -23.82
CA GLY A 307 -24.09 1.26 -23.66
C GLY A 307 -24.15 0.13 -24.70
N GLU A 308 -23.73 0.36 -25.94
CA GLU A 308 -23.63 -0.67 -26.96
C GLU A 308 -22.64 -1.80 -26.61
N ARG A 309 -21.62 -1.51 -25.80
CA ARG A 309 -20.74 -2.54 -25.21
C ARG A 309 -21.42 -3.28 -24.06
N LEU A 310 -22.40 -2.69 -23.44
CA LEU A 310 -23.14 -3.29 -22.33
C LEU A 310 -24.28 -4.19 -22.81
N GLU A 311 -24.68 -4.11 -24.10
CA GLU A 311 -25.69 -4.98 -24.71
C GLU A 311 -25.06 -6.22 -25.35
N ALA A 312 -25.73 -7.37 -25.21
CA ALA A 312 -25.19 -8.71 -25.53
C ALA A 312 -24.75 -8.94 -26.98
N ASN A 313 -25.03 -8.03 -27.91
CA ASN A 313 -24.83 -8.21 -29.37
C ASN A 313 -23.88 -7.18 -30.03
N GLY A 314 -23.21 -6.31 -29.28
CA GLY A 314 -22.28 -5.31 -29.84
C GLY A 314 -20.89 -5.87 -30.11
N GLU A 315 -20.41 -5.89 -31.35
CA GLU A 315 -18.99 -6.13 -31.63
C GLU A 315 -18.15 -4.95 -31.10
N GLY A 316 -17.27 -5.24 -30.14
CA GLY A 316 -16.45 -4.24 -29.49
C GLY A 316 -15.37 -3.69 -30.43
N SER A 317 -15.40 -2.37 -30.70
CA SER A 317 -14.24 -1.66 -31.22
C SER A 317 -13.81 -0.58 -30.21
N GLU A 318 -12.50 -0.37 -30.04
CA GLU A 318 -11.88 0.66 -29.17
C GLU A 318 -12.42 2.08 -29.42
N ALA A 319 -13.02 2.32 -30.59
CA ALA A 319 -13.42 3.64 -31.06
C ALA A 319 -14.58 4.29 -30.28
N ASN A 320 -15.11 3.65 -29.21
CA ASN A 320 -16.39 4.03 -28.64
C ASN A 320 -16.39 4.47 -27.16
N ASP A 321 -15.27 4.39 -26.42
CA ASP A 321 -15.24 4.90 -25.05
C ASP A 321 -15.12 6.43 -25.02
N ILE A 322 -15.80 7.05 -24.06
CA ILE A 322 -15.71 8.49 -23.83
C ILE A 322 -14.62 8.72 -22.78
N ASN A 323 -13.61 9.49 -23.11
CA ASN A 323 -12.64 9.99 -22.13
C ASN A 323 -13.28 11.15 -21.35
N LEU A 324 -13.47 11.00 -20.06
CA LEU A 324 -14.08 12.01 -19.19
C LEU A 324 -13.08 13.08 -18.70
N THR A 325 -11.80 12.76 -18.74
CA THR A 325 -10.69 13.57 -18.20
C THR A 325 -9.71 14.01 -19.29
N GLU A 326 -10.13 13.96 -20.57
CA GLU A 326 -9.31 14.35 -21.71
C GLU A 326 -8.65 15.72 -21.49
N GLY A 327 -7.33 15.75 -21.66
CA GLY A 327 -6.51 16.97 -21.53
C GLY A 327 -5.84 17.14 -20.15
N ASN A 328 -6.20 16.33 -19.15
CA ASN A 328 -5.35 16.18 -17.97
C ASN A 328 -4.16 15.27 -18.30
N MET A 329 -2.99 15.52 -17.71
CA MET A 329 -1.76 14.85 -18.11
C MET A 329 -1.17 13.95 -17.01
N GLY A 330 -1.64 14.06 -15.77
CA GLY A 330 -1.24 13.21 -14.67
C GLY A 330 -2.16 12.01 -14.48
N TYR A 331 -2.14 11.42 -13.29
CA TYR A 331 -3.08 10.36 -12.94
C TYR A 331 -4.49 10.92 -12.77
N ASP A 332 -5.47 10.26 -13.43
CA ASP A 332 -6.88 10.31 -13.06
C ASP A 332 -7.32 8.89 -12.73
N GLN A 333 -7.81 8.66 -11.50
CA GLN A 333 -8.06 7.31 -11.02
C GLN A 333 -9.21 7.25 -9.99
N ASN A 334 -9.73 6.03 -9.76
CA ASN A 334 -10.74 5.72 -8.75
C ASN A 334 -12.04 6.49 -8.95
N PRO A 335 -12.72 6.31 -10.10
CA PRO A 335 -14.00 6.98 -10.35
C PRO A 335 -15.10 6.48 -9.39
N SER A 336 -15.98 7.36 -8.94
CA SER A 336 -17.16 7.00 -8.15
C SER A 336 -18.32 7.94 -8.45
N TYR A 337 -19.50 7.38 -8.72
CA TYR A 337 -20.71 8.17 -8.94
C TYR A 337 -21.35 8.62 -7.62
N SER A 338 -21.95 9.81 -7.61
CA SER A 338 -22.88 10.20 -6.54
C SER A 338 -24.08 9.23 -6.50
N PRO A 339 -24.73 9.02 -5.35
CA PRO A 339 -25.87 8.10 -5.24
C PRO A 339 -26.99 8.34 -6.27
N ASN A 340 -27.27 9.61 -6.61
CA ASN A 340 -28.26 9.99 -7.64
C ASN A 340 -27.71 9.95 -9.07
N GLY A 341 -26.41 9.73 -9.29
CA GLY A 341 -25.75 9.66 -10.59
C GLY A 341 -25.56 11.02 -11.29
N GLU A 342 -25.85 12.15 -10.65
CA GLU A 342 -25.66 13.48 -11.23
C GLU A 342 -24.20 13.90 -11.33
N TRP A 343 -23.35 13.34 -10.46
CA TRP A 343 -21.92 13.63 -10.41
C TRP A 343 -21.09 12.35 -10.45
N ILE A 344 -19.89 12.46 -11.03
CA ILE A 344 -18.82 11.48 -10.89
C ILE A 344 -17.62 12.18 -10.27
N ALA A 345 -17.02 11.56 -9.25
CA ALA A 345 -15.81 12.02 -8.58
C ALA A 345 -14.62 11.12 -8.96
N TRP A 346 -13.40 11.64 -8.83
CA TRP A 346 -12.16 10.88 -9.00
C TRP A 346 -10.98 11.60 -8.32
N LEU A 347 -9.89 10.87 -8.09
CA LEU A 347 -8.61 11.41 -7.68
C LEU A 347 -7.81 11.82 -8.92
N SER A 348 -7.19 13.00 -8.89
CA SER A 348 -6.54 13.61 -10.04
C SER A 348 -5.21 14.26 -9.70
N MET A 349 -4.16 13.90 -10.42
CA MET A 349 -2.87 14.62 -10.45
C MET A 349 -2.75 15.40 -11.76
N GLU A 350 -1.93 16.47 -11.79
CA GLU A 350 -1.89 17.38 -12.93
C GLU A 350 -0.81 17.04 -13.95
N ARG A 351 0.36 16.58 -13.47
CA ARG A 351 1.58 16.54 -14.29
C ARG A 351 1.95 15.13 -14.72
N ASP A 352 2.19 14.95 -16.03
CA ASP A 352 2.69 13.67 -16.55
C ASP A 352 4.10 13.35 -16.02
N GLY A 353 4.31 12.09 -15.66
CA GLY A 353 5.58 11.58 -15.18
C GLY A 353 5.86 11.87 -13.70
N TYR A 354 5.05 12.66 -13.00
CA TYR A 354 5.22 12.95 -11.59
C TYR A 354 4.24 12.16 -10.72
N GLU A 355 4.66 10.99 -10.25
CA GLU A 355 3.82 10.09 -9.45
C GLU A 355 3.49 10.60 -8.04
N SER A 356 4.22 11.60 -7.57
CA SER A 356 4.01 12.23 -6.25
C SER A 356 3.49 13.66 -6.37
N ASP A 357 2.79 13.97 -7.45
CA ASP A 357 2.08 15.25 -7.61
C ASP A 357 0.94 15.37 -6.59
N GLU A 358 0.42 16.57 -6.42
CA GLU A 358 -0.72 16.83 -5.55
C GLU A 358 -1.94 16.03 -6.01
N ASN A 359 -2.42 15.12 -5.16
CA ASN A 359 -3.59 14.29 -5.43
C ASN A 359 -4.87 15.02 -5.02
N ARG A 360 -5.63 15.46 -6.02
CA ARG A 360 -6.79 16.35 -5.89
C ARG A 360 -8.08 15.55 -5.97
N LEU A 361 -9.12 15.93 -5.20
CA LEU A 361 -10.47 15.40 -5.38
C LEU A 361 -11.24 16.25 -6.39
N MET A 362 -11.53 15.66 -7.55
CA MET A 362 -12.25 16.28 -8.65
C MET A 362 -13.65 15.71 -8.77
N ILE A 363 -14.60 16.52 -9.25
CA ILE A 363 -15.95 16.09 -9.64
C ILE A 363 -16.32 16.61 -11.03
N ARG A 364 -17.18 15.86 -11.73
CA ARG A 364 -17.76 16.23 -13.01
C ARG A 364 -19.28 15.98 -12.99
N ASN A 365 -20.07 16.97 -13.42
CA ASN A 365 -21.50 16.75 -13.63
C ASN A 365 -21.70 15.88 -14.89
N THR A 366 -22.44 14.79 -14.73
CA THR A 366 -22.62 13.76 -15.80
C THR A 366 -23.44 14.26 -16.98
N THR A 367 -24.28 15.29 -16.81
CA THR A 367 -25.13 15.87 -17.85
C THR A 367 -24.47 17.10 -18.51
N THR A 368 -23.98 18.05 -17.71
CA THR A 368 -23.45 19.32 -18.25
C THR A 368 -21.98 19.26 -18.61
N GLY A 369 -21.22 18.30 -18.04
CA GLY A 369 -19.78 18.19 -18.18
C GLY A 369 -18.99 19.20 -17.34
N GLU A 370 -19.66 20.01 -16.49
CA GLU A 370 -18.99 20.95 -15.57
C GLU A 370 -18.05 20.18 -14.64
N GLN A 371 -16.80 20.65 -14.51
CA GLN A 371 -15.79 20.08 -13.60
C GLN A 371 -15.46 21.04 -12.47
N ARG A 372 -15.19 20.50 -11.28
CA ARG A 372 -14.76 21.26 -10.10
C ARG A 372 -13.66 20.54 -9.35
N TRP A 373 -12.68 21.27 -8.85
CA TRP A 373 -11.69 20.80 -7.89
C TRP A 373 -12.20 21.13 -6.47
N LEU A 374 -12.64 20.12 -5.73
CA LEU A 374 -13.27 20.31 -4.40
C LEU A 374 -12.26 20.67 -3.31
N THR A 375 -11.06 20.09 -3.36
CA THR A 375 -10.04 20.23 -2.30
C THR A 375 -9.00 21.31 -2.56
N LYS A 376 -9.34 22.33 -3.35
CA LYS A 376 -8.43 23.40 -3.78
C LYS A 376 -7.75 24.17 -2.64
N THR A 377 -8.31 24.16 -1.44
CA THR A 377 -7.79 24.88 -0.28
C THR A 377 -6.95 24.00 0.65
N LEU A 378 -6.75 22.73 0.30
CA LEU A 378 -6.11 21.76 1.19
C LEU A 378 -4.57 21.89 1.24
N ASP A 379 -3.89 22.25 0.16
CA ASP A 379 -2.42 22.25 0.00
C ASP A 379 -1.76 20.92 0.47
N SER A 380 -2.45 19.81 0.23
CA SER A 380 -1.99 18.45 0.55
C SER A 380 -2.74 17.40 -0.27
N ASN A 381 -2.28 16.15 -0.19
CA ASN A 381 -2.88 15.04 -0.90
C ASN A 381 -4.17 14.55 -0.26
N VAL A 382 -5.16 14.25 -1.10
CA VAL A 382 -6.29 13.40 -0.76
C VAL A 382 -5.84 11.95 -0.92
N GLU A 383 -6.00 11.16 0.14
CA GLU A 383 -5.60 9.74 0.13
C GLU A 383 -6.72 8.86 -0.47
N GLU A 384 -7.93 9.03 0.00
CA GLU A 384 -9.13 8.29 -0.40
C GLU A 384 -10.38 9.11 -0.15
N TYR A 385 -11.49 8.71 -0.78
CA TYR A 385 -12.77 9.39 -0.62
C TYR A 385 -13.95 8.45 -0.82
N LEU A 386 -15.10 8.79 -0.22
CA LEU A 386 -16.40 8.14 -0.44
C LEU A 386 -17.52 9.19 -0.49
N TRP A 387 -18.58 8.91 -1.25
CA TRP A 387 -19.79 9.68 -1.19
C TRP A 387 -20.56 9.41 0.11
N MET A 388 -20.90 10.46 0.84
CA MET A 388 -21.76 10.37 2.01
C MET A 388 -23.24 10.46 1.60
N ASP A 389 -23.53 11.34 0.67
CA ASP A 389 -24.85 11.60 0.06
C ASP A 389 -24.68 12.23 -1.34
N ASP A 390 -25.76 12.69 -1.97
CA ASP A 390 -25.75 13.28 -3.32
C ASP A 390 -24.91 14.57 -3.44
N THR A 391 -24.54 15.20 -2.33
CA THR A 391 -23.96 16.54 -2.27
C THR A 391 -22.68 16.64 -1.44
N THR A 392 -22.32 15.57 -0.73
CA THR A 392 -21.25 15.59 0.24
C THR A 392 -20.35 14.36 0.08
N LEU A 393 -19.04 14.57 0.13
CA LEU A 393 -18.03 13.52 0.15
C LEU A 393 -17.26 13.56 1.48
N LEU A 394 -16.87 12.39 1.93
CA LEU A 394 -15.84 12.20 2.95
C LEU A 394 -14.52 11.88 2.27
N TYR A 395 -13.42 12.37 2.83
CA TYR A 395 -12.08 12.04 2.34
C TYR A 395 -11.07 12.04 3.48
N THR A 396 -9.99 11.28 3.31
CA THR A 396 -8.83 11.34 4.19
C THR A 396 -7.71 12.14 3.52
N ALA A 397 -6.94 12.84 4.35
CA ALA A 397 -5.80 13.63 3.89
C ALA A 397 -4.68 13.66 4.94
N VAL A 398 -3.44 13.66 4.45
CA VAL A 398 -2.26 13.78 5.30
C VAL A 398 -2.01 15.25 5.64
N TRP A 399 -1.79 15.55 6.93
CA TRP A 399 -1.37 16.87 7.38
C TRP A 399 -0.55 16.78 8.67
N GLU A 400 0.62 17.41 8.66
CA GLU A 400 1.56 17.44 9.79
C GLU A 400 1.80 16.07 10.44
N GLY A 401 2.05 15.05 9.59
CA GLY A 401 2.43 13.71 10.02
C GLY A 401 1.29 12.89 10.64
N THR A 402 0.04 13.19 10.30
CA THR A 402 -1.16 12.40 10.61
C THR A 402 -2.10 12.35 9.42
N ILE A 403 -2.91 11.31 9.30
CA ILE A 403 -3.97 11.20 8.28
C ILE A 403 -5.32 11.31 8.99
N GLN A 404 -6.08 12.34 8.63
CA GLN A 404 -7.34 12.67 9.29
C GLN A 404 -8.51 12.62 8.32
N LEU A 405 -9.72 12.48 8.87
CA LEU A 405 -10.98 12.49 8.11
C LEU A 405 -11.53 13.91 7.95
N TYR A 406 -11.98 14.19 6.74
CA TYR A 406 -12.60 15.44 6.34
C TYR A 406 -13.93 15.17 5.60
N ARG A 407 -14.78 16.18 5.55
CA ARG A 407 -15.91 16.24 4.61
C ARG A 407 -15.78 17.44 3.69
N VAL A 408 -16.34 17.33 2.48
CA VAL A 408 -16.41 18.41 1.51
C VAL A 408 -17.76 18.38 0.79
N THR A 409 -18.35 19.54 0.58
CA THR A 409 -19.58 19.71 -0.21
C THR A 409 -19.26 20.07 -1.67
N LEU A 410 -20.25 19.96 -2.58
CA LEU A 410 -20.06 20.23 -4.02
C LEU A 410 -19.58 21.65 -4.34
N ASP A 411 -19.72 22.60 -3.44
CA ASP A 411 -19.18 23.96 -3.58
C ASP A 411 -17.74 24.12 -3.10
N GLY A 412 -17.11 23.02 -2.62
CA GLY A 412 -15.75 23.01 -2.11
C GLY A 412 -15.60 23.44 -0.65
N THR A 413 -16.71 23.59 0.09
CA THR A 413 -16.63 23.88 1.54
C THR A 413 -16.15 22.63 2.29
N THR A 414 -15.00 22.74 2.93
CA THR A 414 -14.31 21.64 3.63
C THR A 414 -14.40 21.80 5.15
N GLN A 415 -14.55 20.69 5.86
CA GLN A 415 -14.49 20.60 7.31
C GLN A 415 -13.66 19.40 7.74
N LYS A 416 -12.69 19.61 8.65
CA LYS A 416 -11.97 18.54 9.34
C LYS A 416 -12.87 17.91 10.40
N LEU A 417 -12.96 16.57 10.44
CA LEU A 417 -13.84 15.82 11.34
C LEU A 417 -13.11 15.16 12.50
N THR A 418 -11.80 14.87 12.35
CA THR A 418 -11.02 14.19 13.37
C THR A 418 -9.70 14.88 13.63
N GLU A 419 -9.16 14.69 14.83
CA GLU A 419 -7.83 15.14 15.25
C GLU A 419 -7.17 14.10 16.15
N GLY A 420 -5.85 14.06 16.19
CA GLY A 420 -5.12 13.18 17.10
C GLY A 420 -3.85 12.60 16.48
N GLN A 421 -3.08 11.88 17.31
CA GLN A 421 -1.88 11.17 16.85
C GLN A 421 -2.27 9.78 16.36
N HIS A 422 -2.94 9.72 15.23
CA HIS A 422 -3.35 8.50 14.55
C HIS A 422 -3.52 8.76 13.06
N ASP A 423 -3.56 7.70 12.29
CA ASP A 423 -3.92 7.68 10.89
C ASP A 423 -5.24 6.95 10.69
N LEU A 424 -6.04 7.44 9.76
CA LEU A 424 -7.34 6.89 9.38
C LEU A 424 -7.33 6.44 7.92
N THR A 425 -7.89 5.26 7.68
CA THR A 425 -8.28 4.76 6.36
C THR A 425 -9.80 4.69 6.31
N LEU A 426 -10.41 5.28 5.29
CA LEU A 426 -11.86 5.32 5.14
C LEU A 426 -12.34 3.97 4.58
N ALA A 427 -13.13 3.23 5.35
CA ALA A 427 -13.57 1.90 4.99
C ALA A 427 -14.94 1.90 4.32
N ASP A 428 -15.93 2.59 4.93
CA ASP A 428 -17.29 2.65 4.39
C ASP A 428 -18.09 3.82 5.01
N VAL A 429 -19.22 4.14 4.39
CA VAL A 429 -20.19 5.13 4.88
C VAL A 429 -21.59 4.55 4.80
N CYS A 430 -22.26 4.46 5.94
CA CYS A 430 -23.60 3.87 6.04
C CYS A 430 -24.42 4.56 7.14
N ASP A 431 -25.68 4.88 6.87
CA ASP A 431 -26.64 5.46 7.83
C ASP A 431 -26.10 6.66 8.63
N GLY A 432 -25.40 7.58 7.93
CA GLY A 432 -24.84 8.76 8.57
C GLY A 432 -23.66 8.48 9.51
N GLN A 433 -23.07 7.30 9.42
CA GLN A 433 -21.84 6.91 10.09
C GLN A 433 -20.71 6.68 9.08
N ALA A 434 -19.52 7.15 9.37
CA ALA A 434 -18.30 6.70 8.70
C ALA A 434 -17.70 5.55 9.51
N TYR A 435 -17.28 4.50 8.80
CA TYR A 435 -16.48 3.41 9.33
C TYR A 435 -15.05 3.60 8.85
N VAL A 436 -14.10 3.60 9.78
CA VAL A 436 -12.69 3.84 9.49
C VAL A 436 -11.81 2.78 10.15
N LEU A 437 -10.71 2.46 9.50
CA LEU A 437 -9.61 1.75 10.15
C LEU A 437 -8.70 2.81 10.77
N ARG A 438 -8.44 2.69 12.05
CA ARG A 438 -7.54 3.57 12.78
C ARG A 438 -6.32 2.79 13.23
N HIS A 439 -5.16 3.37 13.02
CA HIS A 439 -3.89 2.90 13.59
C HIS A 439 -3.04 4.06 14.06
N SER A 440 -1.99 3.72 14.80
CA SER A 440 -0.96 4.67 15.20
C SER A 440 0.39 3.97 15.27
N MET A 441 1.48 4.72 15.49
CA MET A 441 2.79 4.08 15.75
C MET A 441 2.78 3.10 16.92
N ARG A 442 1.71 3.12 17.76
CA ARG A 442 1.56 2.28 18.96
C ARG A 442 0.51 1.19 18.83
N GLU A 443 -0.29 1.20 17.78
CA GLU A 443 -1.44 0.32 17.63
C GLU A 443 -1.69 -0.01 16.16
N ALA A 444 -1.88 -1.30 15.84
CA ALA A 444 -2.29 -1.76 14.54
C ALA A 444 -3.76 -1.42 14.26
N ASN A 445 -4.22 -1.61 13.01
CA ASN A 445 -5.59 -1.33 12.59
C ASN A 445 -6.64 -1.93 13.53
N GLU A 446 -7.54 -1.07 13.98
CA GLU A 446 -8.82 -1.43 14.59
C GLU A 446 -9.95 -0.67 13.88
N ILE A 447 -11.16 -1.20 13.89
CA ILE A 447 -12.33 -0.55 13.26
C ILE A 447 -12.95 0.42 14.25
N TYR A 448 -13.19 1.64 13.77
CA TYR A 448 -13.90 2.69 14.49
C TYR A 448 -15.09 3.18 13.67
N ARG A 449 -16.07 3.77 14.33
CA ARG A 449 -17.15 4.52 13.69
C ARG A 449 -17.19 5.94 14.19
N LEU A 450 -17.72 6.84 13.34
CA LEU A 450 -17.89 8.26 13.62
C LEU A 450 -19.21 8.73 13.02
N PRO A 451 -20.11 9.39 13.79
CA PRO A 451 -21.27 10.06 13.19
C PRO A 451 -20.82 11.24 12.31
N VAL A 452 -21.31 11.27 11.05
CA VAL A 452 -20.92 12.29 10.06
C VAL A 452 -22.10 13.17 9.63
N THR A 453 -23.30 12.95 10.19
CA THR A 453 -24.53 13.75 9.99
C THR A 453 -25.10 14.26 11.32
N GLY A 454 -25.89 15.36 11.28
CA GLY A 454 -26.67 15.88 12.41
C GLY A 454 -25.90 16.76 13.39
N ASP A 455 -26.56 17.08 14.53
CA ASP A 455 -26.02 17.94 15.60
C ASP A 455 -24.81 17.37 16.34
N GLY A 456 -24.48 16.11 16.09
CA GLY A 456 -23.27 15.44 16.58
C GLY A 456 -21.96 16.11 16.14
N LEU A 457 -22.02 16.89 15.05
CA LEU A 457 -20.89 17.71 14.57
C LEU A 457 -20.81 19.08 15.25
N ALA A 458 -21.91 19.57 15.82
CA ALA A 458 -21.97 20.90 16.47
C ALA A 458 -21.47 20.92 17.91
N GLY A 459 -21.22 19.74 18.51
CA GLY A 459 -20.80 19.56 19.89
C GLY A 459 -19.37 19.03 20.08
N ALA A 460 -18.62 18.80 18.99
CA ALA A 460 -17.21 18.44 19.11
C ALA A 460 -16.46 19.62 19.72
N SER A 461 -16.16 19.53 21.03
CA SER A 461 -15.19 20.41 21.65
C SER A 461 -13.88 20.22 20.91
N GLU A 462 -13.10 21.28 20.73
CA GLU A 462 -11.82 21.33 20.02
C GLU A 462 -10.82 20.21 20.38
N HIS A 463 -11.19 19.21 21.19
CA HIS A 463 -10.27 18.20 21.74
C HIS A 463 -10.86 16.77 21.95
N SER A 464 -12.03 16.41 21.39
CA SER A 464 -12.53 15.05 21.53
C SER A 464 -12.94 14.45 20.19
N ASP A 465 -12.18 13.45 19.72
CA ASP A 465 -12.60 12.57 18.64
C ASP A 465 -13.87 11.82 19.04
N ASN A 466 -14.97 11.99 18.28
CA ASN A 466 -16.18 11.19 18.44
C ASN A 466 -16.02 9.76 17.87
N LEU A 467 -14.78 9.29 17.72
CA LEU A 467 -14.46 7.97 17.26
C LEU A 467 -14.79 6.92 18.32
N VAL A 468 -15.65 5.98 17.97
CA VAL A 468 -16.04 4.85 18.80
C VAL A 468 -15.36 3.59 18.30
N GLN A 469 -14.49 3.00 19.10
CA GLN A 469 -13.81 1.74 18.76
C GLN A 469 -14.80 0.58 18.73
N LEU A 470 -14.75 -0.23 17.68
CA LEU A 470 -15.65 -1.36 17.45
C LEU A 470 -14.95 -2.71 17.57
N THR A 471 -13.64 -2.78 17.35
CA THR A 471 -12.85 -4.02 17.44
C THR A 471 -11.68 -3.87 18.41
N HIS A 472 -11.26 -4.98 19.00
CA HIS A 472 -10.10 -5.07 19.90
C HIS A 472 -9.27 -6.30 19.53
N GLU A 473 -8.90 -6.42 18.23
CA GLU A 473 -8.31 -7.63 17.67
C GLU A 473 -7.02 -8.05 18.37
N ASN A 474 -6.16 -7.07 18.68
CA ASN A 474 -4.83 -7.31 19.21
C ASN A 474 -4.70 -7.03 20.72
N LYS A 475 -5.82 -6.87 21.44
CA LYS A 475 -5.83 -6.58 22.88
C LYS A 475 -5.03 -7.61 23.70
N ASN A 476 -5.12 -8.89 23.34
CA ASN A 476 -4.39 -9.98 24.02
C ASN A 476 -2.86 -9.82 23.95
N ILE A 477 -2.33 -9.11 22.95
CA ILE A 477 -0.89 -8.79 22.81
C ILE A 477 -0.59 -7.49 23.56
N TYR A 478 -1.41 -6.46 23.38
CA TYR A 478 -1.22 -5.16 24.04
C TYR A 478 -1.27 -5.26 25.56
N ASP A 479 -2.10 -6.14 26.11
CA ASP A 479 -2.17 -6.39 27.57
C ASP A 479 -0.87 -7.01 28.14
N GLN A 480 0.01 -7.57 27.30
CA GLN A 480 1.26 -8.21 27.70
C GLN A 480 2.50 -7.32 27.50
N VAL A 481 2.37 -6.19 26.80
CA VAL A 481 3.53 -5.36 26.43
C VAL A 481 3.32 -3.89 26.80
N GLU A 482 4.42 -3.23 27.15
CA GLU A 482 4.45 -1.80 27.33
C GLU A 482 5.00 -1.15 26.04
N MET A 483 4.18 -0.30 25.41
CA MET A 483 4.58 0.43 24.20
C MET A 483 5.36 1.69 24.54
N GLY A 484 6.33 2.02 23.72
CA GLY A 484 7.09 3.25 23.81
C GLY A 484 6.23 4.51 23.71
N ARG A 485 6.75 5.64 24.15
CA ARG A 485 6.11 6.95 24.02
C ARG A 485 6.51 7.58 22.68
N VAL A 486 5.54 8.18 21.98
CA VAL A 486 5.74 8.94 20.73
C VAL A 486 5.56 10.43 21.03
N GLU A 487 6.48 11.27 20.57
CA GLU A 487 6.46 12.71 20.80
C GLU A 487 6.75 13.48 19.51
N PRO A 488 5.89 14.42 19.09
CA PRO A 488 6.18 15.32 17.98
C PRO A 488 7.17 16.41 18.43
N ARG A 489 8.24 16.60 17.64
CA ARG A 489 9.20 17.68 17.84
C ARG A 489 9.35 18.49 16.57
N TRP A 490 9.21 19.80 16.68
CA TRP A 490 9.45 20.73 15.58
C TRP A 490 10.90 21.21 15.63
N LEU A 491 11.74 20.60 14.80
CA LEU A 491 13.15 20.93 14.72
C LEU A 491 13.40 21.99 13.62
N LYS A 492 14.53 22.70 13.74
CA LYS A 492 14.90 23.73 12.78
C LYS A 492 15.82 23.16 11.70
N THR A 493 15.46 23.35 10.44
CA THR A 493 16.30 22.97 9.30
C THR A 493 17.48 23.95 9.11
N THR A 494 18.46 23.56 8.28
CA THR A 494 19.64 24.40 8.02
C THR A 494 19.31 25.70 7.30
N ASP A 495 18.21 25.75 6.54
CA ASP A 495 17.69 26.95 5.87
C ASP A 495 16.63 27.71 6.68
N GLY A 496 16.40 27.28 7.93
CA GLY A 496 15.59 28.00 8.91
C GLY A 496 14.10 27.66 8.93
N LYS A 497 13.62 26.72 8.09
CA LYS A 497 12.24 26.21 8.12
C LYS A 497 12.05 25.29 9.34
N ARG A 498 10.79 24.99 9.69
CA ARG A 498 10.42 24.05 10.77
C ARG A 498 10.13 22.69 10.16
N MET A 499 10.64 21.63 10.77
CA MET A 499 10.48 20.25 10.34
C MET A 499 9.91 19.42 11.50
N LEU A 500 8.74 18.81 11.30
CA LEU A 500 8.20 17.83 12.23
C LEU A 500 9.12 16.61 12.28
N THR A 501 9.46 16.19 13.48
CA THR A 501 10.24 14.98 13.73
C THR A 501 9.55 14.18 14.82
N TRP A 502 9.16 12.96 14.50
CA TRP A 502 8.68 12.04 15.53
C TRP A 502 9.86 11.49 16.31
N VAL A 503 9.77 11.55 17.64
CA VAL A 503 10.74 10.94 18.54
C VAL A 503 10.04 9.85 19.34
N ILE A 504 10.54 8.62 19.17
CA ILE A 504 9.97 7.45 19.84
C ILE A 504 10.94 6.99 20.90
N TYR A 505 10.44 6.87 22.13
CA TYR A 505 11.23 6.51 23.30
C TYR A 505 10.99 5.06 23.71
N PRO A 506 12.00 4.39 24.30
CA PRO A 506 11.83 3.06 24.87
C PRO A 506 10.68 2.98 25.89
N PRO A 507 10.06 1.80 26.07
CA PRO A 507 9.24 1.54 27.23
C PRO A 507 9.99 1.85 28.52
N GLN A 508 9.32 2.44 29.52
CA GLN A 508 9.94 2.85 30.81
C GLN A 508 11.13 3.80 30.64
N PHE A 509 11.05 4.69 29.64
CA PHE A 509 12.08 5.69 29.39
C PHE A 509 12.42 6.50 30.65
N ASP A 510 13.71 6.58 30.96
CA ASP A 510 14.28 7.33 32.10
C ASP A 510 15.26 8.38 31.57
N SER A 511 14.90 9.65 31.63
CA SER A 511 15.72 10.76 31.14
C SER A 511 17.07 10.97 31.88
N THR A 512 17.30 10.24 32.95
CA THR A 512 18.59 10.24 33.66
C THR A 512 19.60 9.25 33.10
N LYS A 513 19.15 8.34 32.20
CA LYS A 513 20.01 7.38 31.52
C LYS A 513 20.30 7.85 30.08
N THR A 514 21.33 7.27 29.48
CA THR A 514 21.67 7.51 28.08
C THR A 514 21.32 6.31 27.24
N TYR A 515 20.79 6.58 26.01
CA TYR A 515 20.31 5.58 25.10
C TYR A 515 21.01 5.66 23.73
N PRO A 516 21.28 4.51 23.08
CA PRO A 516 21.63 4.50 21.68
C PRO A 516 20.46 5.02 20.87
N THR A 517 20.75 5.77 19.80
CA THR A 517 19.71 6.49 19.06
C THR A 517 19.83 6.23 17.55
N LEU A 518 18.71 6.00 16.89
CA LEU A 518 18.61 5.72 15.48
C LEU A 518 18.03 6.92 14.72
N LEU A 519 18.72 7.38 13.68
CA LEU A 519 18.12 8.21 12.65
C LEU A 519 17.39 7.29 11.68
N TYR A 520 16.09 7.46 11.56
CA TYR A 520 15.28 6.77 10.57
C TYR A 520 15.16 7.64 9.29
N CYS A 521 15.56 7.09 8.17
CA CYS A 521 15.45 7.72 6.87
C CYS A 521 14.24 7.12 6.12
N GLU A 522 13.21 7.95 5.92
CA GLU A 522 11.99 7.54 5.22
C GLU A 522 12.25 7.32 3.73
N GLY A 523 11.51 6.34 3.16
CA GLY A 523 11.50 5.99 1.75
C GLY A 523 10.72 6.99 0.87
N GLY A 524 10.19 6.51 -0.22
CA GLY A 524 9.43 7.27 -1.21
C GLY A 524 10.27 7.63 -2.45
N PRO A 525 10.74 8.86 -2.64
CA PRO A 525 11.12 9.86 -1.64
C PRO A 525 10.01 10.72 -1.04
N GLN A 526 8.81 10.69 -1.61
CA GLN A 526 7.66 11.48 -1.16
C GLN A 526 6.65 10.59 -0.43
N SER A 527 6.98 10.13 0.78
CA SER A 527 6.11 9.34 1.65
C SER A 527 6.22 9.87 3.09
N PRO A 528 5.12 10.25 3.76
CA PRO A 528 5.18 10.91 5.06
C PRO A 528 5.63 9.95 6.16
N VAL A 529 6.39 10.45 7.12
CA VAL A 529 6.47 9.79 8.42
C VAL A 529 5.22 10.22 9.20
N SER A 530 4.13 9.47 8.99
CA SER A 530 2.87 9.66 9.69
C SER A 530 2.80 8.81 10.96
N GLN A 531 1.61 8.45 11.41
CA GLN A 531 1.40 7.56 12.56
C GLN A 531 1.36 6.08 12.16
N PHE A 532 1.99 5.70 11.06
CA PHE A 532 1.91 4.35 10.48
C PHE A 532 2.32 3.23 11.44
N TRP A 533 1.65 2.08 11.34
CA TRP A 533 2.02 0.81 11.94
C TRP A 533 2.58 -0.14 10.87
N SER A 534 3.85 -0.49 10.98
CA SER A 534 4.50 -1.41 10.03
C SER A 534 4.87 -2.73 10.70
N TYR A 535 4.73 -3.85 9.98
CA TYR A 535 5.18 -5.16 10.44
C TYR A 535 6.65 -5.45 10.09
N ARG A 536 7.30 -4.57 9.34
CA ARG A 536 8.74 -4.60 9.04
C ARG A 536 9.47 -3.45 9.78
N TRP A 537 9.17 -2.21 9.44
CA TRP A 537 9.77 -1.00 10.03
C TRP A 537 8.96 -0.52 11.25
N ASN A 538 8.85 -1.39 12.27
CA ASN A 538 8.04 -1.09 13.45
C ASN A 538 8.83 -0.30 14.49
N PHE A 539 8.42 0.93 14.76
CA PHE A 539 9.11 1.79 15.73
C PHE A 539 8.98 1.29 17.17
N MET A 540 7.88 0.62 17.52
CA MET A 540 7.73 0.03 18.85
C MET A 540 8.65 -1.16 19.06
N MET A 541 8.94 -1.93 18.00
CA MET A 541 9.98 -2.97 18.05
C MET A 541 11.37 -2.38 18.30
N MET A 542 11.71 -1.29 17.60
CA MET A 542 13.00 -0.59 17.81
C MET A 542 13.09 -0.02 19.23
N ALA A 543 12.00 0.58 19.71
CA ALA A 543 11.89 1.10 21.08
C ALA A 543 11.97 -0.02 22.13
N ALA A 544 11.35 -1.19 21.87
CA ALA A 544 11.45 -2.36 22.74
C ALA A 544 12.87 -2.90 22.90
N HIS A 545 13.74 -2.61 21.92
CA HIS A 545 15.19 -2.87 21.98
C HIS A 545 16.00 -1.71 22.58
N ASP A 546 15.40 -0.83 23.40
CA ASP A 546 16.05 0.29 24.08
C ASP A 546 16.72 1.32 23.16
N TYR A 547 16.25 1.48 21.92
CA TYR A 547 16.65 2.56 21.02
C TYR A 547 15.70 3.75 21.15
N ILE A 548 16.23 4.96 21.07
CA ILE A 548 15.45 6.14 20.72
C ILE A 548 15.43 6.25 19.20
N ILE A 549 14.27 6.48 18.60
CA ILE A 549 14.13 6.65 17.16
C ILE A 549 13.83 8.12 16.85
N VAL A 550 14.59 8.69 15.92
CA VAL A 550 14.42 10.04 15.38
C VAL A 550 13.97 9.92 13.94
N ALA A 551 12.71 10.21 13.68
CA ALA A 551 12.06 10.01 12.38
C ALA A 551 11.57 11.37 11.82
N PRO A 552 12.43 12.11 11.10
CA PRO A 552 12.11 13.45 10.60
C PRO A 552 11.28 13.42 9.31
N ASN A 553 10.28 14.28 9.23
CA ASN A 553 9.59 14.63 8.01
C ASN A 553 10.41 15.64 7.21
N ARG A 554 11.51 15.17 6.65
CA ARG A 554 12.43 15.95 5.84
C ARG A 554 11.79 16.52 4.58
N ARG A 555 12.47 17.42 3.92
CA ARG A 555 12.08 17.95 2.62
C ARG A 555 11.78 16.84 1.61
N GLY A 556 10.67 16.96 0.87
CA GLY A 556 10.15 15.95 -0.04
C GLY A 556 9.03 15.09 0.52
N LEU A 557 8.70 15.16 1.82
CA LEU A 557 7.61 14.38 2.40
C LEU A 557 6.29 15.17 2.34
N PRO A 558 5.15 14.54 1.94
CA PRO A 558 3.86 15.22 1.85
C PRO A 558 3.26 15.57 3.21
N GLY A 559 2.20 16.39 3.20
CA GLY A 559 1.51 16.85 4.41
C GLY A 559 2.09 18.09 5.06
N PHE A 560 3.00 18.79 4.36
CA PHE A 560 3.62 20.05 4.80
C PHE A 560 3.56 21.13 3.71
N GLY A 561 2.61 21.01 2.79
CA GLY A 561 2.43 21.84 1.63
C GLY A 561 3.16 21.32 0.38
N LYS A 562 2.63 21.70 -0.78
CA LYS A 562 3.13 21.28 -2.10
C LYS A 562 4.60 21.64 -2.31
N GLU A 563 5.00 22.87 -1.92
CA GLU A 563 6.40 23.32 -2.04
C GLU A 563 7.37 22.41 -1.28
N TRP A 564 7.01 22.01 -0.05
CA TRP A 564 7.84 21.11 0.76
C TRP A 564 8.01 19.73 0.11
N ASN A 565 6.94 19.19 -0.49
CA ASN A 565 6.96 17.92 -1.18
C ASN A 565 7.83 17.95 -2.45
N GLU A 566 7.72 19.02 -3.26
CA GLU A 566 8.40 19.15 -4.54
C GLU A 566 9.90 19.46 -4.44
N GLU A 567 10.35 20.06 -3.35
CA GLU A 567 11.75 20.51 -3.18
C GLU A 567 12.81 19.39 -3.25
N ILE A 568 12.41 18.11 -3.24
CA ILE A 568 13.34 16.98 -3.37
C ILE A 568 13.62 16.59 -4.82
N SER A 569 12.67 16.81 -5.74
CA SER A 569 12.83 16.44 -7.15
C SER A 569 14.01 17.16 -7.77
N GLY A 570 14.92 16.41 -8.39
CA GLY A 570 16.17 16.91 -8.95
C GLY A 570 17.22 17.35 -7.93
N ASP A 571 17.05 17.06 -6.63
CA ASP A 571 18.01 17.45 -5.57
C ASP A 571 18.23 16.37 -4.49
N TYR A 572 18.35 15.12 -4.89
CA TYR A 572 18.46 13.97 -3.97
C TYR A 572 19.61 14.06 -2.95
N GLY A 573 20.72 14.70 -3.26
CA GLY A 573 21.83 14.96 -2.34
C GLY A 573 21.79 16.32 -1.65
N GLY A 574 20.67 17.05 -1.75
CA GLY A 574 20.57 18.45 -1.32
C GLY A 574 19.99 18.68 0.05
N GLN A 575 18.90 19.47 0.11
CA GLN A 575 18.32 19.90 1.38
C GLN A 575 17.75 18.73 2.20
N CYS A 576 17.18 17.70 1.57
CA CYS A 576 16.67 16.52 2.27
C CYS A 576 17.74 15.83 3.13
N MET A 577 18.99 15.74 2.65
CA MET A 577 20.10 15.16 3.41
C MET A 577 20.56 16.08 4.54
N ARG A 578 20.57 17.40 4.33
CA ARG A 578 20.85 18.36 5.39
C ARG A 578 19.78 18.35 6.48
N ASP A 579 18.53 18.13 6.13
CA ASP A 579 17.42 18.01 7.07
C ASP A 579 17.59 16.77 7.98
N LEU A 580 17.95 15.61 7.39
CA LEU A 580 18.26 14.39 8.14
C LEU A 580 19.39 14.61 9.14
N LEU A 581 20.50 15.20 8.69
CA LEU A 581 21.64 15.52 9.58
C LEU A 581 21.28 16.56 10.64
N ALA A 582 20.47 17.56 10.29
CA ALA A 582 20.02 18.59 11.24
C ALA A 582 19.14 17.99 12.35
N ALA A 583 18.31 16.98 12.03
CA ALA A 583 17.48 16.29 13.01
C ALA A 583 18.33 15.57 14.05
N ILE A 584 19.27 14.73 13.62
CA ILE A 584 20.12 13.98 14.55
C ILE A 584 21.09 14.91 15.30
N ASP A 585 21.60 15.97 14.67
CA ASP A 585 22.48 16.95 15.32
C ASP A 585 21.79 17.79 16.40
N GLN A 586 20.48 17.96 16.33
CA GLN A 586 19.71 18.59 17.40
C GLN A 586 19.41 17.59 18.51
N MET A 587 19.02 16.35 18.15
CA MET A 587 18.69 15.32 19.12
C MET A 587 19.88 14.85 19.95
N LYS A 588 21.09 14.80 19.41
CA LYS A 588 22.30 14.44 20.17
C LYS A 588 22.65 15.42 21.28
N LYS A 589 22.03 16.61 21.34
CA LYS A 589 22.21 17.58 22.45
C LYS A 589 21.36 17.24 23.67
N GLU A 590 20.42 16.35 23.54
CA GLU A 590 19.60 15.89 24.65
C GLU A 590 20.44 15.03 25.61
N PRO A 591 20.35 15.24 26.93
CA PRO A 591 21.23 14.57 27.89
C PRO A 591 21.06 13.04 27.93
N TYR A 592 19.95 12.53 27.45
CA TYR A 592 19.64 11.12 27.39
C TYR A 592 20.03 10.44 26.04
N VAL A 593 20.52 11.20 25.05
CA VAL A 593 21.06 10.67 23.82
C VAL A 593 22.56 10.43 23.96
N ASP A 594 22.99 9.20 23.70
CA ASP A 594 24.42 8.89 23.65
C ASP A 594 24.97 9.18 22.25
N GLU A 595 25.63 10.32 22.08
CA GLU A 595 26.19 10.74 20.79
C GLU A 595 27.29 9.79 20.25
N THR A 596 27.83 8.91 21.10
CA THR A 596 28.81 7.90 20.69
C THR A 596 28.19 6.62 20.18
N ARG A 597 26.85 6.45 20.28
CA ARG A 597 26.08 5.27 19.90
C ARG A 597 24.92 5.64 18.98
N LEU A 598 25.21 6.38 17.91
CA LEU A 598 24.22 6.76 16.89
C LEU A 598 24.26 5.75 15.73
N GLY A 599 23.07 5.30 15.31
CA GLY A 599 22.87 4.49 14.09
C GLY A 599 22.03 5.22 13.07
N CYS A 600 22.09 4.80 11.81
CA CYS A 600 21.26 5.34 10.74
C CYS A 600 20.69 4.19 9.91
N VAL A 601 19.37 4.17 9.72
CA VAL A 601 18.63 3.07 9.09
C VAL A 601 17.59 3.61 8.10
N GLY A 602 17.31 2.87 7.03
CA GLY A 602 16.29 3.27 6.06
C GLY A 602 16.12 2.28 4.93
N ALA A 603 14.99 2.39 4.21
CA ALA A 603 14.66 1.56 3.07
C ALA A 603 14.36 2.40 1.82
N SER A 604 14.52 1.81 0.62
CA SER A 604 14.20 2.45 -0.65
C SER A 604 14.98 3.75 -0.83
N PHE A 605 14.32 4.88 -1.02
CA PHE A 605 15.00 6.18 -0.95
C PHE A 605 15.67 6.41 0.42
N GLY A 606 15.10 5.87 1.50
CA GLY A 606 15.75 5.86 2.82
C GLY A 606 17.06 5.05 2.81
N GLY A 607 17.09 3.92 2.10
CA GLY A 607 18.31 3.13 1.86
C GLY A 607 19.34 3.90 0.99
N TYR A 608 18.89 4.65 -0.01
CA TYR A 608 19.74 5.62 -0.74
C TYR A 608 20.34 6.65 0.23
N SER A 609 19.50 7.20 1.12
CA SER A 609 19.94 8.18 2.12
C SER A 609 21.02 7.59 3.01
N VAL A 610 20.86 6.34 3.46
CA VAL A 610 21.86 5.63 4.27
C VAL A 610 23.18 5.47 3.50
N TYR A 611 23.14 5.00 2.24
CA TYR A 611 24.35 4.87 1.43
C TYR A 611 25.02 6.22 1.16
N TRP A 612 24.25 7.28 0.92
CA TRP A 612 24.78 8.63 0.74
C TRP A 612 25.42 9.15 2.03
N LEU A 613 24.72 9.01 3.17
CA LEU A 613 25.20 9.41 4.48
C LEU A 613 26.46 8.65 4.91
N ALA A 614 26.61 7.38 4.52
CA ALA A 614 27.83 6.61 4.79
C ALA A 614 29.11 7.29 4.25
N GLY A 615 28.98 8.11 3.19
CA GLY A 615 30.07 8.93 2.66
C GLY A 615 30.10 10.40 3.14
N HIS A 616 29.11 10.83 3.98
CA HIS A 616 28.93 12.25 4.34
C HIS A 616 28.56 12.49 5.81
N HIS A 617 28.67 11.49 6.68
CA HIS A 617 28.22 11.62 8.09
C HIS A 617 29.24 12.28 9.02
N ASP A 618 30.48 12.51 8.56
CA ASP A 618 31.56 13.14 9.35
C ASP A 618 31.72 12.53 10.76
N GLY A 619 31.75 11.20 10.84
CA GLY A 619 31.95 10.43 12.08
C GLY A 619 30.76 10.37 13.04
N ARG A 620 29.56 10.83 12.64
CA ARG A 620 28.36 10.84 13.51
C ARG A 620 27.89 9.43 13.87
N PHE A 621 27.78 8.54 12.89
CA PHE A 621 27.18 7.22 13.07
C PHE A 621 28.22 6.13 13.31
N LYS A 622 27.81 5.06 14.02
CA LYS A 622 28.61 3.87 14.32
C LYS A 622 28.08 2.61 13.65
N ALA A 623 26.87 2.65 13.10
CA ALA A 623 26.27 1.57 12.32
C ALA A 623 25.30 2.11 11.28
N PHE A 624 25.25 1.43 10.13
CA PHE A 624 24.29 1.68 9.07
C PHE A 624 23.52 0.41 8.74
N ILE A 625 22.20 0.57 8.40
CA ILE A 625 21.39 -0.48 7.75
C ILE A 625 20.68 0.14 6.56
N ALA A 626 20.99 -0.34 5.36
CA ALA A 626 20.33 0.04 4.11
C ALA A 626 19.54 -1.15 3.57
N HIS A 627 18.23 -0.99 3.43
CA HIS A 627 17.34 -1.98 2.85
C HIS A 627 16.79 -1.46 1.51
N ASP A 628 16.85 -2.27 0.45
CA ASP A 628 16.38 -1.94 -0.90
C ASP A 628 16.83 -0.56 -1.39
N GLY A 629 18.07 -0.17 -1.04
CA GLY A 629 18.59 1.18 -1.26
C GLY A 629 19.24 1.35 -2.62
N ILE A 630 19.12 2.55 -3.19
CA ILE A 630 19.81 2.92 -4.42
C ILE A 630 21.27 3.26 -4.11
N PHE A 631 22.20 2.46 -4.62
CA PHE A 631 23.63 2.70 -4.47
C PHE A 631 24.24 3.42 -5.67
N ASN A 632 23.77 3.10 -6.89
CA ASN A 632 24.23 3.69 -8.14
C ASN A 632 23.02 4.25 -8.91
N LEU A 633 22.91 5.59 -8.99
CA LEU A 633 21.80 6.26 -9.66
C LEU A 633 21.77 6.06 -11.18
N GLU A 634 22.95 5.88 -11.83
CA GLU A 634 22.99 5.60 -13.27
C GLU A 634 22.43 4.21 -13.58
N MET A 635 22.73 3.22 -12.74
CA MET A 635 22.13 1.88 -12.83
C MET A 635 20.63 1.97 -12.53
N GLN A 636 20.23 2.62 -11.44
CA GLN A 636 18.83 2.77 -11.06
C GLN A 636 17.98 3.34 -12.21
N TYR A 637 18.47 4.38 -12.91
CA TYR A 637 17.79 4.99 -14.06
C TYR A 637 17.51 3.96 -15.16
N LEU A 638 18.41 3.02 -15.40
CA LEU A 638 18.26 1.97 -16.43
C LEU A 638 17.51 0.73 -15.94
N GLU A 639 17.60 0.42 -14.67
CA GLU A 639 17.12 -0.85 -14.12
C GLU A 639 15.68 -0.78 -13.61
N THR A 640 15.26 0.37 -13.03
CA THR A 640 13.88 0.52 -12.56
C THR A 640 12.88 0.30 -13.69
N GLU A 641 11.76 -0.31 -13.39
CA GLU A 641 10.71 -0.59 -14.35
C GLU A 641 9.91 0.68 -14.72
N GLU A 642 9.62 1.54 -13.74
CA GLU A 642 8.86 2.78 -13.90
C GLU A 642 9.79 3.95 -14.22
N LYS A 643 10.00 4.21 -15.52
CA LYS A 643 10.90 5.27 -15.99
C LYS A 643 10.39 6.68 -15.70
N TRP A 644 9.07 6.86 -15.56
CA TRP A 644 8.48 8.18 -15.26
C TRP A 644 9.05 8.77 -13.98
N PHE A 645 9.09 7.98 -12.89
CA PHE A 645 9.64 8.44 -11.62
C PHE A 645 11.12 8.84 -11.76
N ALA A 646 11.93 8.00 -12.41
CA ALA A 646 13.34 8.28 -12.62
C ALA A 646 13.56 9.53 -13.48
N ASN A 647 12.77 9.71 -14.53
CA ASN A 647 12.83 10.92 -15.37
C ASN A 647 12.48 12.18 -14.60
N TRP A 648 11.43 12.15 -13.78
CA TRP A 648 11.00 13.31 -13.01
C TRP A 648 11.99 13.62 -11.89
N ASP A 649 12.19 12.70 -10.97
CA ASP A 649 12.94 12.94 -9.74
C ASP A 649 14.44 13.08 -9.94
N MET A 650 15.01 12.42 -10.95
CA MET A 650 16.42 12.61 -11.30
C MET A 650 16.64 13.80 -12.24
N GLY A 651 15.55 14.42 -12.73
CA GLY A 651 15.59 15.60 -13.59
C GLY A 651 15.98 15.32 -15.04
N GLY A 652 15.91 14.06 -15.47
CA GLY A 652 16.25 13.60 -16.83
C GLY A 652 17.32 12.51 -16.84
N ALA A 653 17.74 12.11 -18.04
CA ALA A 653 18.67 11.02 -18.24
C ALA A 653 20.14 11.41 -17.93
N TYR A 654 20.92 10.46 -17.40
CA TYR A 654 22.35 10.69 -17.06
C TYR A 654 23.22 11.00 -18.30
N TRP A 655 22.80 10.63 -19.51
CA TRP A 655 23.50 10.98 -20.76
C TRP A 655 23.17 12.37 -21.28
N GLU A 656 22.22 13.08 -20.73
CA GLU A 656 21.91 14.48 -21.08
C GLU A 656 22.94 15.44 -20.49
N LYS A 657 24.10 15.48 -21.09
CA LYS A 657 25.29 16.22 -20.54
C LYS A 657 25.08 17.71 -20.32
N ASN A 658 24.13 18.34 -21.06
CA ASN A 658 23.77 19.74 -20.90
C ASN A 658 22.66 20.00 -19.88
N ASN A 659 22.00 18.95 -19.38
CA ASN A 659 20.96 19.06 -18.37
C ASN A 659 21.61 19.15 -16.98
N LYS A 660 21.71 20.37 -16.46
CA LYS A 660 22.39 20.63 -15.17
C LYS A 660 21.71 19.98 -13.98
N ILE A 661 20.37 19.80 -14.02
CA ILE A 661 19.61 19.16 -12.94
C ILE A 661 19.96 17.67 -12.89
N ALA A 662 19.84 16.98 -14.03
CA ALA A 662 20.18 15.56 -14.12
C ALA A 662 21.65 15.34 -13.74
N GLN A 663 22.60 16.12 -14.29
CA GLN A 663 24.01 15.98 -13.97
C GLN A 663 24.31 16.19 -12.48
N ARG A 664 23.63 17.15 -11.81
CA ARG A 664 23.75 17.35 -10.36
C ARG A 664 23.27 16.12 -9.59
N THR A 665 22.11 15.56 -9.97
CA THR A 665 21.55 14.35 -9.31
C THR A 665 22.51 13.18 -9.43
N PHE A 666 22.99 12.85 -10.63
CA PHE A 666 23.91 11.73 -10.83
C PHE A 666 25.29 11.92 -10.19
N GLN A 667 25.73 13.17 -9.95
CA GLN A 667 26.92 13.44 -9.16
C GLN A 667 26.78 13.09 -7.69
N ASN A 668 25.55 13.07 -7.15
CA ASN A 668 25.22 12.65 -5.79
C ASN A 668 25.02 11.12 -5.62
N SER A 669 25.34 10.34 -6.63
CA SER A 669 25.24 8.88 -6.57
C SER A 669 26.17 8.31 -5.49
N PRO A 670 25.66 7.54 -4.50
CA PRO A 670 26.42 7.07 -3.34
C PRO A 670 27.72 6.33 -3.69
N HIS A 671 27.73 5.53 -4.75
CA HIS A 671 28.89 4.75 -5.19
C HIS A 671 30.14 5.60 -5.48
N ARG A 672 29.96 6.91 -5.71
CA ARG A 672 31.04 7.88 -5.97
C ARG A 672 31.80 8.31 -4.71
N PHE A 673 31.26 7.96 -3.52
CA PHE A 673 31.78 8.39 -2.22
C PHE A 673 32.22 7.23 -1.34
N VAL A 674 32.37 6.03 -1.89
CA VAL A 674 32.79 4.84 -1.14
C VAL A 674 34.21 4.97 -0.57
N ASP A 675 35.03 5.83 -1.13
CA ASP A 675 36.37 6.17 -0.63
C ASP A 675 36.32 6.78 0.77
N LYS A 676 35.17 7.34 1.18
CA LYS A 676 34.93 7.95 2.49
C LYS A 676 34.25 7.00 3.47
N TRP A 677 33.83 5.81 3.03
CA TRP A 677 33.15 4.85 3.92
C TRP A 677 34.12 4.26 4.95
N ASP A 678 33.77 4.38 6.21
CA ASP A 678 34.58 3.96 7.36
C ASP A 678 33.77 3.26 8.47
N THR A 679 32.45 3.22 8.35
CA THR A 679 31.50 2.79 9.36
C THR A 679 30.79 1.50 8.93
N PRO A 680 30.60 0.52 9.84
CA PRO A 680 29.93 -0.75 9.57
C PRO A 680 28.55 -0.59 8.90
N ILE A 681 28.27 -1.41 7.88
CA ILE A 681 27.01 -1.35 7.11
C ILE A 681 26.41 -2.74 6.87
N LEU A 682 25.10 -2.88 7.14
CA LEU A 682 24.29 -4.02 6.75
C LEU A 682 23.47 -3.65 5.51
N CYS A 683 23.62 -4.43 4.44
CA CYS A 683 22.84 -4.31 3.20
C CYS A 683 21.79 -5.41 3.16
N ILE A 684 20.53 -5.07 2.94
CA ILE A 684 19.41 -6.02 2.84
C ILE A 684 18.67 -5.80 1.53
N HIS A 685 18.21 -6.87 0.83
CA HIS A 685 17.44 -6.75 -0.40
C HIS A 685 16.64 -7.98 -0.76
N GLY A 686 15.51 -7.80 -1.45
CA GLY A 686 14.74 -8.86 -2.10
C GLY A 686 15.15 -9.03 -3.57
N GLU A 687 15.35 -10.29 -4.05
CA GLU A 687 15.75 -10.52 -5.46
C GLU A 687 14.62 -10.26 -6.48
N LYS A 688 13.36 -10.23 -6.02
CA LYS A 688 12.21 -9.91 -6.87
C LYS A 688 11.85 -8.42 -6.86
N ASP A 689 12.69 -7.59 -6.31
CA ASP A 689 12.53 -6.14 -6.37
C ASP A 689 12.96 -5.62 -7.76
N TYR A 690 11.97 -5.20 -8.56
CA TYR A 690 12.22 -4.61 -9.88
C TYR A 690 12.12 -3.08 -9.86
N ARG A 691 11.70 -2.50 -8.74
CA ARG A 691 11.75 -1.05 -8.47
C ARG A 691 13.20 -0.60 -8.24
N ILE A 692 13.91 -1.31 -7.36
CA ILE A 692 15.34 -1.15 -7.08
C ILE A 692 15.95 -2.55 -7.07
N LEU A 693 16.80 -2.89 -8.02
CA LEU A 693 17.28 -4.25 -8.16
C LEU A 693 18.30 -4.64 -7.07
N ALA A 694 18.31 -5.92 -6.68
CA ALA A 694 19.17 -6.45 -5.63
C ALA A 694 20.68 -6.27 -5.88
N ASN A 695 21.11 -6.12 -7.13
CA ASN A 695 22.48 -5.79 -7.50
C ASN A 695 22.98 -4.48 -6.91
N GLN A 696 22.09 -3.54 -6.55
CA GLN A 696 22.44 -2.30 -5.84
C GLN A 696 23.03 -2.61 -4.45
N ALA A 697 22.36 -3.49 -3.67
CA ALA A 697 22.86 -3.92 -2.36
C ALA A 697 24.11 -4.77 -2.47
N MET A 698 24.19 -5.68 -3.46
CA MET A 698 25.37 -6.49 -3.73
C MET A 698 26.59 -5.62 -4.04
N ALA A 699 26.42 -4.62 -4.91
CA ALA A 699 27.50 -3.69 -5.26
C ALA A 699 27.95 -2.83 -4.06
N ALA A 700 27.01 -2.38 -3.23
CA ALA A 700 27.32 -1.64 -2.01
C ALA A 700 28.12 -2.48 -1.00
N PHE A 701 27.69 -3.74 -0.80
CA PHE A 701 28.38 -4.69 0.07
C PHE A 701 29.82 -4.98 -0.43
N ASP A 702 29.98 -5.28 -1.73
CA ASP A 702 31.29 -5.53 -2.33
C ASP A 702 32.21 -4.31 -2.18
N ALA A 703 31.70 -3.11 -2.43
CA ALA A 703 32.46 -1.86 -2.25
C ALA A 703 32.93 -1.70 -0.79
N ALA A 704 32.05 -1.91 0.18
CA ALA A 704 32.40 -1.86 1.61
C ALA A 704 33.48 -2.89 1.95
N LYS A 705 33.34 -4.16 1.51
CA LYS A 705 34.32 -5.22 1.75
C LYS A 705 35.68 -4.91 1.12
N MET A 706 35.71 -4.42 -0.13
CA MET A 706 36.94 -4.03 -0.81
C MET A 706 37.66 -2.88 -0.13
N ARG A 707 36.90 -1.99 0.54
CA ARG A 707 37.43 -0.89 1.35
C ARG A 707 37.89 -1.31 2.76
N GLY A 708 37.66 -2.58 3.16
CA GLY A 708 37.93 -3.07 4.50
C GLY A 708 36.93 -2.60 5.56
N VAL A 709 35.80 -2.08 5.13
CA VAL A 709 34.71 -1.67 6.03
C VAL A 709 33.94 -2.94 6.45
N PRO A 710 33.64 -3.13 7.76
CA PRO A 710 32.79 -4.24 8.19
C PRO A 710 31.43 -4.16 7.53
N ALA A 711 31.03 -5.23 6.85
CA ALA A 711 29.76 -5.28 6.14
C ALA A 711 29.16 -6.69 6.18
N GLU A 712 27.83 -6.75 6.22
CA GLU A 712 27.02 -7.97 6.02
C GLU A 712 26.01 -7.74 4.90
N LEU A 713 25.62 -8.82 4.22
CA LEU A 713 24.63 -8.81 3.13
C LEU A 713 23.57 -9.87 3.43
N LEU A 714 22.30 -9.45 3.45
CA LEU A 714 21.15 -10.33 3.58
C LEU A 714 20.29 -10.20 2.31
N ILE A 715 20.21 -11.30 1.54
CA ILE A 715 19.38 -11.37 0.32
C ILE A 715 18.24 -12.34 0.54
N PHE A 716 17.05 -11.94 0.13
CA PHE A 716 15.84 -12.76 0.14
C PHE A 716 15.46 -13.16 -1.31
N PRO A 717 15.71 -14.39 -1.74
CA PRO A 717 15.45 -14.81 -3.13
C PRO A 717 13.97 -14.77 -3.53
N ASP A 718 13.07 -14.87 -2.55
CA ASP A 718 11.64 -14.98 -2.76
C ASP A 718 10.84 -13.72 -2.40
N GLU A 719 11.50 -12.67 -1.88
CA GLU A 719 10.87 -11.40 -1.51
C GLU A 719 11.11 -10.32 -2.56
N ASN A 720 10.20 -9.36 -2.60
CA ASN A 720 10.26 -8.17 -3.45
C ASN A 720 10.81 -6.95 -2.68
N HIS A 721 10.31 -5.75 -2.98
CA HIS A 721 10.66 -4.50 -2.28
C HIS A 721 10.25 -4.51 -0.79
N TRP A 722 9.41 -5.46 -0.39
CA TRP A 722 9.02 -5.70 1.01
C TRP A 722 9.35 -7.14 1.43
N VAL A 723 9.45 -7.37 2.73
CA VAL A 723 9.60 -8.71 3.29
C VAL A 723 8.24 -9.13 3.86
N LEU A 724 7.53 -9.97 3.12
CA LEU A 724 6.12 -10.29 3.36
C LEU A 724 5.87 -11.64 4.00
N SER A 725 6.80 -12.59 3.81
CA SER A 725 6.68 -13.94 4.38
C SER A 725 7.01 -13.94 5.87
N PRO A 726 6.27 -14.66 6.72
CA PRO A 726 6.45 -14.65 8.17
C PRO A 726 7.87 -14.98 8.64
N GLN A 727 8.46 -16.07 8.10
CA GLN A 727 9.82 -16.48 8.51
C GLN A 727 10.89 -15.50 8.03
N ASN A 728 10.75 -14.95 6.82
CA ASN A 728 11.67 -13.92 6.33
C ASN A 728 11.53 -12.63 7.14
N GLY A 729 10.31 -12.26 7.55
CA GLY A 729 10.09 -11.12 8.44
C GLY A 729 10.76 -11.29 9.81
N ILE A 730 10.68 -12.48 10.41
CA ILE A 730 11.40 -12.79 11.67
C ILE A 730 12.92 -12.75 11.44
N LEU A 731 13.42 -13.34 10.35
CA LEU A 731 14.85 -13.31 10.01
C LEU A 731 15.34 -11.87 9.83
N TRP A 732 14.54 -11.04 9.13
CA TRP A 732 14.83 -9.61 8.95
C TRP A 732 14.96 -8.89 10.30
N GLN A 733 13.97 -9.06 11.22
CA GLN A 733 13.96 -8.45 12.55
C GLN A 733 15.18 -8.88 13.37
N ARG A 734 15.48 -10.17 13.41
CA ARG A 734 16.64 -10.69 14.17
C ARG A 734 17.95 -10.14 13.63
N THR A 735 18.19 -10.22 12.32
CA THR A 735 19.41 -9.69 11.69
C THR A 735 19.57 -8.18 11.92
N PHE A 736 18.46 -7.42 11.82
CA PHE A 736 18.43 -5.98 12.05
C PHE A 736 18.91 -5.62 13.47
N PHE A 737 18.34 -6.26 14.49
CA PHE A 737 18.71 -5.96 15.87
C PHE A 737 20.05 -6.55 16.30
N GLU A 738 20.41 -7.75 15.84
CA GLU A 738 21.74 -8.34 16.07
C GLU A 738 22.86 -7.43 15.53
N TRP A 739 22.64 -6.84 14.33
CA TRP A 739 23.57 -5.89 13.75
C TRP A 739 23.71 -4.62 14.59
N LEU A 740 22.58 -3.99 14.94
CA LEU A 740 22.59 -2.75 15.73
C LEU A 740 23.19 -2.97 17.13
N ASP A 741 22.78 -4.05 17.80
CA ASP A 741 23.27 -4.36 19.16
C ASP A 741 24.79 -4.61 19.17
N ARG A 742 25.32 -5.27 18.15
CA ARG A 742 26.78 -5.48 18.00
C ARG A 742 27.56 -4.18 17.94
N TRP A 743 27.06 -3.16 17.25
CA TRP A 743 27.82 -1.94 17.00
C TRP A 743 27.46 -0.78 17.92
N LEU A 744 26.25 -0.80 18.51
CA LEU A 744 25.74 0.31 19.32
C LEU A 744 25.62 -0.04 20.80
N LYS A 745 25.67 -1.34 21.21
CA LYS A 745 25.53 -1.77 22.59
C LYS A 745 26.69 -2.62 23.12
N ALA A 746 27.52 -3.18 22.24
CA ALA A 746 28.73 -3.86 22.69
C ALA A 746 29.66 -2.87 23.41
N ASN A 747 30.06 -3.19 24.67
CA ASN A 747 30.98 -2.42 25.51
C ASN A 747 32.41 -2.50 24.97
#